data_99870143f8dcdd7e29b1fea880f81bd9
#
_entry.id   99870143f8dcdd7e29b1fea880f81bd9
#
_cell.length_a   1.000
_cell.length_b   1.000
_cell.length_c   1.000
_cell.angle_alpha   90.00
_cell.angle_beta   90.00
_cell.angle_gamma   90.00
#
_symmetry.space_group_name_H-M   'P 1'
#
loop_
_entity.id
_entity.type
_entity.pdbx_description
1 polymer ?
#
loop_
_entity_poly.entity_id
_entity_poly.type
_entity_poly.pdbx_seq_one_letter_code
_entity_poly.pdbx_strand_id
1 'polypeptide(L)'
;MSASQPARAPRAARVFAAILGVIAIALGAYLAYGGLQLLQLGGSFYYLPVGLLVLVAGVFLVRADVRGAWLYAACLAITVVWALWEAGWHFWPLAARIGLPAVLGMLIALVVPYLRGSERCAHIKGASRGTAALLALGIVGAFVAAFQPIWTVKPGAEPEIAQGYQPGDDHANWTNYGRTPDGTQFATADQITPGNVKGLQVAWTFRTGDFAFGGKENQNTPLQIGNVLYACTPSNQVFAIEADTGKQLWTFDPKVNSGFSPTWQRCRSLAYYELPQTAESAPVQKTPAASAPVTPPGGACARRIYLTTADMRLIALDAASGQFCSGFGKNGQVSLATGMGDIVPGFYNPTAGPVLAGDRLLVGGWVMDNQSVDEPSGAVRAFDAVTGDLAWAWDVGRPGVTTAPGPGEHYTRGTPNTWAAPTYDAELGLVYLPTGNGTPDMYGGHRTPETDRVSSSVVALDARTGAERWVFQTTHHDVWDYDLPSKPVLYDVPGDKGERIPALIQTTKRGEIFVIDRRSGKPIAEVQEKPVSTEGLPGERLAATQPYSVGMPQIRQGVLTEAQMWGITPIDQLACRIAFKQLEYKGDFTPPSTNWYIPHPSPFGTMNWGGISIDKVHDYLIVNDMRIMMKARLLPRAEADKAIIASGKTTPSVAGVVPMEGTPYGVNRVMVTSQIGVPCTDPPFGMMTAIDLKTRKIAWQRSLGTVEQMGPMGIKTGLPIPIGMPSLGGPVATASGLIFYTGTADYYLRAMDVKTGEEIWKSPLPVGAQSTPLVFKSPSSGKQYVVVTAGGGRTAPDRGDYIIAYALPDAK
;
A
#
# COMPACT_ATOMS: atom_id res chain seq x y z
N MET A 1 -70.93 -36.23 9.30
CA MET A 1 -69.60 -35.71 8.77
C MET A 1 -68.93 -35.01 9.92
N SER A 2 -67.98 -35.73 10.55
CA SER A 2 -67.19 -35.19 11.64
C SER A 2 -66.11 -34.24 11.04
N ALA A 3 -66.22 -32.96 11.34
CA ALA A 3 -65.19 -31.99 10.99
C ALA A 3 -63.94 -32.32 11.78
N SER A 4 -62.95 -32.92 11.10
CA SER A 4 -61.60 -33.11 11.66
C SER A 4 -61.06 -31.80 12.12
N GLN A 5 -60.80 -31.61 13.41
CA GLN A 5 -60.09 -30.46 13.94
C GLN A 5 -58.72 -30.37 13.24
N PRO A 6 -58.30 -29.20 12.74
CA PRO A 6 -57.01 -29.05 12.12
C PRO A 6 -55.90 -29.39 13.15
N ALA A 7 -55.02 -30.29 12.79
CA ALA A 7 -53.90 -30.73 13.64
C ALA A 7 -53.11 -29.46 14.08
N ARG A 8 -53.04 -29.25 15.40
CA ARG A 8 -52.23 -28.13 15.98
C ARG A 8 -50.80 -28.25 15.51
N ALA A 9 -50.27 -27.17 14.94
CA ALA A 9 -48.89 -27.12 14.54
C ALA A 9 -47.93 -27.61 15.65
N PRO A 10 -46.86 -28.34 15.33
CA PRO A 10 -45.88 -28.82 16.30
C PRO A 10 -45.39 -27.66 17.18
N ARG A 11 -45.26 -27.88 18.50
CA ARG A 11 -44.82 -26.86 19.46
C ARG A 11 -43.48 -26.27 19.04
N ALA A 12 -42.55 -27.11 18.56
CA ALA A 12 -41.22 -26.67 18.05
C ALA A 12 -41.34 -25.66 16.88
N ALA A 13 -42.20 -25.89 15.89
CA ALA A 13 -42.34 -24.98 14.75
C ALA A 13 -42.90 -23.60 15.17
N ARG A 14 -43.83 -23.58 16.17
CA ARG A 14 -44.35 -22.30 16.71
C ARG A 14 -43.30 -21.54 17.50
N VAL A 15 -42.50 -22.24 18.31
CA VAL A 15 -41.36 -21.63 19.03
C VAL A 15 -40.35 -21.09 18.05
N PHE A 16 -39.99 -21.85 17.00
CA PHE A 16 -39.05 -21.38 15.99
C PHE A 16 -39.58 -20.16 15.19
N ALA A 17 -40.87 -20.17 14.83
CA ALA A 17 -41.50 -18.99 14.21
C ALA A 17 -41.48 -17.75 15.13
N ALA A 18 -41.69 -17.95 16.45
CA ALA A 18 -41.60 -16.86 17.41
C ALA A 18 -40.17 -16.31 17.54
N ILE A 19 -39.16 -17.19 17.53
CA ILE A 19 -37.73 -16.76 17.52
C ILE A 19 -37.41 -15.94 16.27
N LEU A 20 -37.81 -16.41 15.08
CA LEU A 20 -37.66 -15.66 13.83
C LEU A 20 -38.41 -14.32 13.89
N GLY A 21 -39.60 -14.32 14.51
CA GLY A 21 -40.34 -13.09 14.70
C GLY A 21 -39.66 -12.08 15.61
N VAL A 22 -39.04 -12.53 16.72
CA VAL A 22 -38.23 -11.65 17.60
C VAL A 22 -37.02 -11.10 16.86
N ILE A 23 -36.30 -11.94 16.09
CA ILE A 23 -35.17 -11.50 15.26
C ILE A 23 -35.65 -10.45 14.23
N ALA A 24 -36.78 -10.69 13.57
CA ALA A 24 -37.35 -9.74 12.60
C ALA A 24 -37.76 -8.41 13.26
N ILE A 25 -38.33 -8.45 14.48
CA ILE A 25 -38.66 -7.23 15.25
C ILE A 25 -37.41 -6.43 15.56
N ALA A 26 -36.35 -7.08 16.08
CA ALA A 26 -35.10 -6.42 16.43
C ALA A 26 -34.43 -5.81 15.19
N LEU A 27 -34.36 -6.59 14.11
CA LEU A 27 -33.79 -6.12 12.83
C LEU A 27 -34.64 -4.97 12.25
N GLY A 28 -35.96 -5.11 12.22
CA GLY A 28 -36.86 -4.08 11.71
C GLY A 28 -36.79 -2.79 12.52
N ALA A 29 -36.71 -2.87 13.84
CA ALA A 29 -36.54 -1.70 14.71
C ALA A 29 -35.21 -0.98 14.47
N TYR A 30 -34.12 -1.74 14.35
CA TYR A 30 -32.77 -1.19 14.00
C TYR A 30 -32.79 -0.49 12.65
N LEU A 31 -33.33 -1.17 11.61
CA LEU A 31 -33.40 -0.60 10.26
C LEU A 31 -34.32 0.63 10.20
N ALA A 32 -35.45 0.64 10.93
CA ALA A 32 -36.35 1.78 10.97
C ALA A 32 -35.72 2.98 11.69
N TYR A 33 -35.10 2.76 12.85
CA TYR A 33 -34.44 3.81 13.60
C TYR A 33 -33.23 4.41 12.84
N GLY A 34 -32.33 3.57 12.38
CA GLY A 34 -31.16 4.02 11.57
C GLY A 34 -31.60 4.60 10.22
N GLY A 35 -32.66 4.03 9.61
CA GLY A 35 -33.26 4.56 8.39
C GLY A 35 -33.84 5.97 8.57
N LEU A 36 -34.45 6.26 9.72
CA LEU A 36 -34.89 7.61 10.06
C LEU A 36 -33.72 8.58 10.20
N GLN A 37 -32.65 8.17 10.90
CA GLN A 37 -31.42 8.97 11.01
C GLN A 37 -30.81 9.23 9.64
N LEU A 38 -30.69 8.20 8.80
CA LEU A 38 -30.13 8.34 7.45
C LEU A 38 -30.97 9.28 6.58
N LEU A 39 -32.28 9.20 6.68
CA LEU A 39 -33.20 10.08 5.97
C LEU A 39 -33.06 11.54 6.41
N GLN A 40 -32.90 11.81 7.72
CA GLN A 40 -32.66 13.13 8.27
C GLN A 40 -31.36 13.74 7.77
N LEU A 41 -30.36 12.90 7.47
CA LEU A 41 -29.07 13.29 6.87
C LEU A 41 -29.15 13.42 5.34
N GLY A 42 -30.33 13.27 4.73
CA GLY A 42 -30.50 13.33 3.26
C GLY A 42 -29.92 12.10 2.54
N GLY A 43 -29.92 10.93 3.20
CA GLY A 43 -29.50 9.66 2.60
C GLY A 43 -30.69 8.84 2.11
N SER A 44 -30.46 7.55 1.85
CA SER A 44 -31.44 6.62 1.27
C SER A 44 -32.73 6.53 2.10
N PHE A 45 -33.90 6.64 1.42
CA PHE A 45 -35.22 6.47 2.04
C PHE A 45 -35.60 5.00 2.25
N TYR A 46 -34.87 4.04 1.68
CA TYR A 46 -35.21 2.61 1.67
C TYR A 46 -35.38 2.01 3.07
N TYR A 47 -34.45 2.29 3.98
CA TYR A 47 -34.35 1.57 5.25
C TYR A 47 -35.51 1.81 6.21
N LEU A 48 -36.07 3.02 6.24
CA LEU A 48 -37.18 3.36 7.15
C LEU A 48 -38.46 2.56 6.84
N PRO A 49 -39.06 2.61 5.63
CA PRO A 49 -40.28 1.88 5.34
C PRO A 49 -40.08 0.35 5.40
N VAL A 50 -38.96 -0.17 4.89
CA VAL A 50 -38.67 -1.60 4.94
C VAL A 50 -38.44 -2.05 6.37
N GLY A 51 -37.75 -1.30 7.20
CA GLY A 51 -37.58 -1.58 8.63
C GLY A 51 -38.92 -1.68 9.37
N LEU A 52 -39.83 -0.74 9.13
CA LEU A 52 -41.18 -0.78 9.71
C LEU A 52 -41.98 -2.01 9.24
N LEU A 53 -41.92 -2.34 7.96
CA LEU A 53 -42.60 -3.53 7.42
C LEU A 53 -42.04 -4.83 7.99
N VAL A 54 -40.71 -4.96 8.13
CA VAL A 54 -40.04 -6.11 8.74
C VAL A 54 -40.39 -6.24 10.21
N LEU A 55 -40.51 -5.13 10.95
CA LEU A 55 -40.94 -5.09 12.34
C LEU A 55 -42.37 -5.64 12.47
N VAL A 56 -43.30 -5.13 11.63
CA VAL A 56 -44.72 -5.60 11.62
C VAL A 56 -44.78 -7.08 11.21
N ALA A 57 -44.04 -7.52 10.23
CA ALA A 57 -43.91 -8.93 9.85
C ALA A 57 -43.48 -9.79 11.04
N GLY A 58 -42.49 -9.32 11.81
CA GLY A 58 -41.99 -9.98 13.03
C GLY A 58 -43.07 -10.14 14.09
N VAL A 59 -43.94 -9.13 14.32
CA VAL A 59 -45.07 -9.19 15.26
C VAL A 59 -46.08 -10.28 14.86
N PHE A 60 -46.36 -10.42 13.57
CA PHE A 60 -47.23 -11.50 13.08
C PHE A 60 -46.55 -12.86 13.20
N LEU A 61 -45.26 -12.98 12.95
CA LEU A 61 -44.52 -14.24 13.10
C LEU A 61 -44.46 -14.71 14.57
N VAL A 62 -44.27 -13.80 15.53
CA VAL A 62 -44.35 -14.12 16.97
C VAL A 62 -45.72 -14.74 17.32
N ARG A 63 -46.79 -14.25 16.70
CA ARG A 63 -48.16 -14.78 16.85
C ARG A 63 -48.39 -16.04 16.01
N ALA A 64 -47.39 -16.55 15.33
CA ALA A 64 -47.42 -17.65 14.37
C ALA A 64 -48.51 -17.44 13.27
N ASP A 65 -48.63 -16.22 12.75
CA ASP A 65 -49.61 -15.85 11.72
C ASP A 65 -48.93 -15.74 10.35
N VAL A 66 -49.50 -16.34 9.33
CA VAL A 66 -48.98 -16.39 7.96
C VAL A 66 -48.83 -15.01 7.31
N ARG A 67 -49.57 -14.02 7.76
CA ARG A 67 -49.46 -12.63 7.29
C ARG A 67 -48.04 -12.08 7.47
N GLY A 68 -47.33 -12.49 8.54
CA GLY A 68 -45.96 -12.15 8.75
C GLY A 68 -45.00 -12.65 7.65
N ALA A 69 -45.23 -13.87 7.16
CA ALA A 69 -44.47 -14.43 6.05
C ALA A 69 -44.72 -13.68 4.72
N TRP A 70 -45.98 -13.32 4.44
CA TRP A 70 -46.32 -12.56 3.23
C TRP A 70 -45.73 -11.15 3.24
N LEU A 71 -45.84 -10.46 4.39
CA LEU A 71 -45.22 -9.15 4.53
C LEU A 71 -43.70 -9.22 4.36
N TYR A 72 -43.05 -10.22 4.94
CA TYR A 72 -41.62 -10.42 4.77
C TYR A 72 -41.23 -10.74 3.32
N ALA A 73 -41.99 -11.57 2.63
CA ALA A 73 -41.81 -11.86 1.22
C ALA A 73 -41.90 -10.60 0.34
N ALA A 74 -42.88 -9.74 0.62
CA ALA A 74 -43.02 -8.44 -0.04
C ALA A 74 -41.80 -7.53 0.25
N CYS A 75 -41.29 -7.47 1.50
CA CYS A 75 -40.10 -6.75 1.86
C CYS A 75 -38.89 -7.27 1.12
N LEU A 76 -38.70 -8.59 1.03
CA LEU A 76 -37.58 -9.19 0.30
C LEU A 76 -37.64 -8.84 -1.20
N ALA A 77 -38.82 -8.89 -1.80
CA ALA A 77 -39.00 -8.49 -3.21
C ALA A 77 -38.65 -7.01 -3.43
N ILE A 78 -39.10 -6.11 -2.56
CA ILE A 78 -38.76 -4.68 -2.58
C ILE A 78 -37.27 -4.52 -2.41
N THR A 79 -36.64 -5.26 -1.49
CA THR A 79 -35.17 -5.25 -1.26
C THR A 79 -34.41 -5.65 -2.51
N VAL A 80 -34.83 -6.72 -3.21
CA VAL A 80 -34.17 -7.16 -4.44
C VAL A 80 -34.28 -6.11 -5.54
N VAL A 81 -35.49 -5.53 -5.74
CA VAL A 81 -35.69 -4.47 -6.74
C VAL A 81 -34.81 -3.23 -6.42
N TRP A 82 -34.81 -2.78 -5.16
CA TRP A 82 -33.99 -1.67 -4.74
C TRP A 82 -32.50 -1.96 -4.88
N ALA A 83 -32.06 -3.16 -4.46
CA ALA A 83 -30.65 -3.55 -4.55
C ALA A 83 -30.15 -3.57 -6.01
N LEU A 84 -30.94 -4.08 -6.94
CA LEU A 84 -30.62 -4.08 -8.37
C LEU A 84 -30.61 -2.67 -8.96
N TRP A 85 -31.56 -1.82 -8.54
CA TRP A 85 -31.60 -0.41 -8.97
C TRP A 85 -30.39 0.38 -8.48
N GLU A 86 -29.95 0.19 -7.23
CA GLU A 86 -28.89 0.98 -6.62
C GLU A 86 -27.49 0.44 -6.93
N ALA A 87 -27.32 -0.88 -6.95
CA ALA A 87 -26.01 -1.55 -7.07
C ALA A 87 -25.79 -2.22 -8.43
N GLY A 88 -26.78 -2.22 -9.32
CA GLY A 88 -26.68 -2.96 -10.59
C GLY A 88 -26.43 -4.45 -10.36
N TRP A 89 -25.61 -5.05 -11.21
CA TRP A 89 -25.27 -6.49 -11.14
C TRP A 89 -23.92 -6.76 -10.43
N HIS A 90 -23.47 -5.85 -9.58
CA HIS A 90 -22.23 -6.03 -8.85
C HIS A 90 -22.43 -6.97 -7.66
N PHE A 91 -21.68 -8.08 -7.66
CA PHE A 91 -21.86 -9.18 -6.72
C PHE A 91 -21.79 -8.73 -5.24
N TRP A 92 -20.70 -8.06 -4.81
CA TRP A 92 -20.50 -7.71 -3.40
C TRP A 92 -21.49 -6.67 -2.87
N PRO A 93 -21.82 -5.60 -3.60
CA PRO A 93 -22.92 -4.72 -3.24
C PRO A 93 -24.27 -5.40 -3.13
N LEU A 94 -24.59 -6.37 -4.03
CA LEU A 94 -25.83 -7.15 -3.95
C LEU A 94 -25.83 -8.13 -2.77
N ALA A 95 -24.71 -8.81 -2.53
CA ALA A 95 -24.57 -9.75 -1.41
C ALA A 95 -24.80 -9.06 -0.05
N ALA A 96 -24.28 -7.85 0.12
CA ALA A 96 -24.50 -7.05 1.33
C ALA A 96 -25.96 -6.68 1.56
N ARG A 97 -26.71 -6.40 0.48
CA ARG A 97 -28.12 -5.97 0.55
C ARG A 97 -29.11 -7.14 0.66
N ILE A 98 -28.84 -8.24 -0.03
CA ILE A 98 -29.78 -9.35 -0.21
C ILE A 98 -29.44 -10.56 0.68
N GLY A 99 -28.15 -10.78 1.02
CA GLY A 99 -27.69 -12.01 1.65
C GLY A 99 -28.42 -12.35 2.96
N LEU A 100 -28.32 -11.49 3.97
CA LEU A 100 -29.01 -11.69 5.25
C LEU A 100 -30.55 -11.72 5.11
N PRO A 101 -31.19 -10.82 4.35
CA PRO A 101 -32.62 -10.91 4.06
C PRO A 101 -33.02 -12.22 3.40
N ALA A 102 -32.26 -12.76 2.48
CA ALA A 102 -32.55 -14.03 1.81
C ALA A 102 -32.45 -15.22 2.79
N VAL A 103 -31.42 -15.24 3.66
CA VAL A 103 -31.29 -16.28 4.70
C VAL A 103 -32.49 -16.27 5.65
N LEU A 104 -32.87 -15.08 6.14
CA LEU A 104 -34.07 -14.97 7.02
C LEU A 104 -35.34 -15.35 6.25
N GLY A 105 -35.46 -14.95 4.99
CA GLY A 105 -36.59 -15.33 4.12
C GLY A 105 -36.69 -16.84 3.91
N MET A 106 -35.59 -17.52 3.71
CA MET A 106 -35.52 -18.98 3.61
C MET A 106 -36.02 -19.65 4.90
N LEU A 107 -35.53 -19.19 6.06
CA LEU A 107 -35.94 -19.75 7.36
C LEU A 107 -37.45 -19.50 7.63
N ILE A 108 -37.96 -18.32 7.28
CA ILE A 108 -39.39 -18.01 7.38
C ILE A 108 -40.20 -18.92 6.44
N ALA A 109 -39.76 -19.14 5.21
CA ALA A 109 -40.45 -19.99 4.24
C ALA A 109 -40.59 -21.45 4.76
N LEU A 110 -39.57 -21.97 5.49
CA LEU A 110 -39.63 -23.31 6.09
C LEU A 110 -40.71 -23.44 7.16
N VAL A 111 -41.09 -22.38 7.88
CA VAL A 111 -42.11 -22.43 8.95
C VAL A 111 -43.51 -22.07 8.44
N VAL A 112 -43.66 -21.51 7.24
CA VAL A 112 -44.98 -21.12 6.65
C VAL A 112 -46.00 -22.25 6.76
N PRO A 113 -45.72 -23.53 6.45
CA PRO A 113 -46.74 -24.61 6.53
C PRO A 113 -47.33 -24.81 7.91
N TYR A 114 -46.69 -24.28 8.95
CA TYR A 114 -47.08 -24.45 10.35
C TYR A 114 -47.69 -23.18 10.98
N LEU A 115 -47.83 -22.11 10.23
CA LEU A 115 -48.38 -20.85 10.69
C LEU A 115 -49.89 -20.86 10.61
N ARG A 116 -50.60 -20.10 11.49
CA ARG A 116 -52.04 -19.93 11.46
C ARG A 116 -52.48 -19.26 10.17
N GLY A 117 -53.52 -19.77 9.55
CA GLY A 117 -54.03 -19.27 8.26
C GLY A 117 -53.37 -19.92 7.05
N SER A 118 -52.31 -20.74 7.22
CA SER A 118 -51.70 -21.48 6.12
C SER A 118 -52.63 -22.58 5.53
N GLU A 119 -53.58 -23.07 6.31
CA GLU A 119 -54.57 -24.08 5.88
C GLU A 119 -55.56 -23.58 4.84
N ARG A 120 -55.73 -22.26 4.68
CA ARG A 120 -56.68 -21.66 3.72
C ARG A 120 -56.25 -21.78 2.25
N CYS A 121 -54.96 -22.13 2.00
CA CYS A 121 -54.43 -22.28 0.65
C CYS A 121 -53.82 -23.68 0.49
N ALA A 122 -54.46 -24.59 -0.27
CA ALA A 122 -54.00 -25.96 -0.45
C ALA A 122 -52.57 -26.08 -0.99
N HIS A 123 -52.13 -25.11 -1.82
CA HIS A 123 -50.81 -25.11 -2.45
C HIS A 123 -49.70 -24.43 -1.63
N ILE A 124 -50.02 -23.81 -0.48
CA ILE A 124 -49.07 -22.98 0.28
C ILE A 124 -47.88 -23.80 0.79
N LYS A 125 -48.06 -25.09 1.12
CA LYS A 125 -47.01 -25.99 1.59
C LYS A 125 -45.99 -26.31 0.50
N GLY A 126 -46.45 -26.55 -0.72
CA GLY A 126 -45.59 -26.78 -1.86
C GLY A 126 -44.85 -25.53 -2.26
N ALA A 127 -45.56 -24.40 -2.37
CA ALA A 127 -45.01 -23.10 -2.73
C ALA A 127 -43.93 -22.64 -1.73
N SER A 128 -44.17 -22.74 -0.41
CA SER A 128 -43.23 -22.31 0.61
C SER A 128 -41.94 -23.16 0.62
N ARG A 129 -42.07 -24.49 0.44
CA ARG A 129 -40.89 -25.37 0.32
C ARG A 129 -40.11 -25.09 -0.94
N GLY A 130 -40.79 -24.84 -2.08
CA GLY A 130 -40.19 -24.41 -3.33
C GLY A 130 -39.42 -23.09 -3.17
N THR A 131 -40.02 -22.08 -2.51
CA THR A 131 -39.36 -20.80 -2.21
C THR A 131 -38.15 -20.99 -1.30
N ALA A 132 -38.23 -21.80 -0.24
CA ALA A 132 -37.11 -22.09 0.62
C ALA A 132 -35.96 -22.79 -0.15
N ALA A 133 -36.29 -23.75 -1.03
CA ALA A 133 -35.30 -24.42 -1.87
C ALA A 133 -34.65 -23.47 -2.87
N LEU A 134 -35.41 -22.58 -3.52
CA LEU A 134 -34.84 -21.57 -4.43
C LEU A 134 -33.93 -20.58 -3.71
N LEU A 135 -34.31 -20.10 -2.53
CA LEU A 135 -33.45 -19.21 -1.73
C LEU A 135 -32.21 -19.93 -1.27
N ALA A 136 -32.32 -21.21 -0.82
CA ALA A 136 -31.17 -22.02 -0.46
C ALA A 136 -30.20 -22.20 -1.64
N LEU A 137 -30.71 -22.52 -2.82
CA LEU A 137 -29.88 -22.64 -4.04
C LEU A 137 -29.24 -21.29 -4.39
N GLY A 138 -29.96 -20.19 -4.26
CA GLY A 138 -29.41 -18.85 -4.48
C GLY A 138 -28.29 -18.50 -3.49
N ILE A 139 -28.47 -18.84 -2.19
CA ILE A 139 -27.44 -18.63 -1.14
C ILE A 139 -26.19 -19.48 -1.42
N VAL A 140 -26.37 -20.76 -1.77
CA VAL A 140 -25.26 -21.64 -2.15
C VAL A 140 -24.55 -21.12 -3.41
N GLY A 141 -25.33 -20.73 -4.43
CA GLY A 141 -24.76 -20.13 -5.64
C GLY A 141 -23.98 -18.85 -5.35
N ALA A 142 -24.50 -17.96 -4.50
CA ALA A 142 -23.80 -16.75 -4.05
C ALA A 142 -22.52 -17.11 -3.26
N PHE A 143 -22.57 -18.10 -2.37
CA PHE A 143 -21.40 -18.56 -1.63
C PHE A 143 -20.31 -19.09 -2.58
N VAL A 144 -20.66 -19.90 -3.58
CA VAL A 144 -19.72 -20.37 -4.60
C VAL A 144 -19.16 -19.20 -5.43
N ALA A 145 -20.01 -18.24 -5.81
CA ALA A 145 -19.60 -17.07 -6.57
C ALA A 145 -18.63 -16.16 -5.79
N ALA A 146 -18.72 -16.14 -4.46
CA ALA A 146 -17.82 -15.37 -3.61
C ALA A 146 -16.35 -15.79 -3.74
N PHE A 147 -16.07 -17.02 -4.20
CA PHE A 147 -14.70 -17.52 -4.44
C PHE A 147 -14.14 -17.15 -5.81
N GLN A 148 -14.89 -16.40 -6.62
CA GLN A 148 -14.37 -15.89 -7.89
C GLN A 148 -13.65 -14.56 -7.68
N PRO A 149 -12.50 -14.34 -8.35
CA PRO A 149 -11.81 -13.06 -8.28
C PRO A 149 -12.67 -11.95 -8.90
N ILE A 150 -12.57 -10.75 -8.35
CA ILE A 150 -13.25 -9.57 -8.89
C ILE A 150 -12.41 -9.02 -10.05
N TRP A 151 -12.96 -9.04 -11.23
CA TRP A 151 -12.39 -8.42 -12.41
C TRP A 151 -13.09 -7.10 -12.70
N THR A 152 -12.36 -6.01 -12.75
CA THR A 152 -12.86 -4.72 -13.26
C THR A 152 -12.53 -4.53 -14.73
N VAL A 153 -11.36 -5.06 -15.16
CA VAL A 153 -10.98 -5.16 -16.57
C VAL A 153 -10.42 -6.55 -16.81
N LYS A 154 -11.06 -7.32 -17.70
CA LYS A 154 -10.57 -8.63 -18.14
C LYS A 154 -9.50 -8.47 -19.21
N PRO A 155 -8.54 -9.41 -19.30
CA PRO A 155 -7.54 -9.38 -20.36
C PRO A 155 -8.22 -9.41 -21.74
N GLY A 156 -7.67 -8.63 -22.66
CA GLY A 156 -8.09 -8.55 -24.06
C GLY A 156 -7.31 -9.50 -24.97
N ALA A 157 -6.89 -8.97 -26.12
CA ALA A 157 -6.01 -9.69 -27.03
C ALA A 157 -4.63 -9.93 -26.41
N GLU A 158 -3.92 -10.94 -26.91
CA GLU A 158 -2.54 -11.22 -26.51
C GLU A 158 -1.65 -10.00 -26.80
N PRO A 159 -0.83 -9.54 -25.83
CA PRO A 159 0.02 -8.39 -26.01
C PRO A 159 1.13 -8.68 -27.04
N GLU A 160 1.48 -7.65 -27.80
CA GLU A 160 2.64 -7.69 -28.68
C GLU A 160 3.93 -7.63 -27.87
N ILE A 161 5.01 -8.20 -28.41
CA ILE A 161 6.35 -8.01 -27.88
C ILE A 161 6.77 -6.55 -28.13
N ALA A 162 7.32 -5.91 -27.11
CA ALA A 162 7.77 -4.53 -27.17
C ALA A 162 8.81 -4.32 -28.29
N GLN A 163 8.62 -3.27 -29.06
CA GLN A 163 9.53 -2.94 -30.16
C GLN A 163 10.93 -2.67 -29.61
N GLY A 164 11.93 -3.38 -30.16
CA GLY A 164 13.31 -3.26 -29.76
C GLY A 164 13.67 -3.99 -28.45
N TYR A 165 12.75 -4.79 -27.88
CA TYR A 165 13.09 -5.63 -26.74
C TYR A 165 14.26 -6.56 -27.09
N GLN A 166 15.26 -6.56 -26.22
CA GLN A 166 16.37 -7.50 -26.28
C GLN A 166 16.43 -8.27 -24.95
N PRO A 167 16.60 -9.60 -24.99
CA PRO A 167 16.85 -10.36 -23.77
C PRO A 167 18.04 -9.79 -23.02
N GLY A 168 17.87 -9.55 -21.73
CA GLY A 168 18.96 -9.11 -20.87
C GLY A 168 19.82 -10.28 -20.40
N ASP A 169 20.94 -9.95 -19.75
CA ASP A 169 21.77 -10.95 -19.06
C ASP A 169 20.96 -11.58 -17.90
N ASP A 170 20.66 -12.86 -17.98
CA ASP A 170 19.90 -13.62 -17.01
C ASP A 170 20.67 -13.88 -15.69
N HIS A 171 22.00 -13.71 -15.70
CA HIS A 171 22.87 -13.74 -14.54
C HIS A 171 23.15 -12.36 -13.92
N ALA A 172 22.52 -11.30 -14.45
CA ALA A 172 22.76 -9.96 -13.94
C ALA A 172 22.34 -9.83 -12.46
N ASN A 173 23.22 -9.21 -11.68
CA ASN A 173 23.05 -9.01 -10.24
C ASN A 173 21.84 -8.13 -9.90
N TRP A 174 21.38 -8.27 -8.67
CA TRP A 174 20.38 -7.38 -8.05
C TRP A 174 21.11 -6.38 -7.14
N THR A 175 21.58 -5.28 -7.70
CA THR A 175 22.49 -4.33 -7.03
C THR A 175 21.79 -3.18 -6.31
N ASN A 176 20.49 -2.97 -6.57
CA ASN A 176 19.72 -1.86 -6.03
C ASN A 176 18.33 -2.32 -5.59
N TYR A 177 17.65 -1.53 -4.74
CA TYR A 177 16.22 -1.66 -4.52
C TYR A 177 15.49 -1.44 -5.85
N GLY A 178 14.90 -2.48 -6.40
CA GLY A 178 14.30 -2.47 -7.75
C GLY A 178 15.23 -3.02 -8.84
N ARG A 179 16.25 -3.76 -8.47
CA ARG A 179 17.24 -4.49 -9.23
C ARG A 179 18.37 -3.62 -9.77
N THR A 180 18.08 -2.66 -10.61
CA THR A 180 19.01 -1.78 -11.31
C THR A 180 18.76 -0.32 -10.93
N PRO A 181 19.68 0.61 -11.21
CA PRO A 181 19.46 2.03 -10.90
C PRO A 181 18.21 2.65 -11.52
N ASP A 182 17.71 2.11 -12.66
CA ASP A 182 16.45 2.51 -13.30
C ASP A 182 15.19 2.14 -12.49
N GLY A 183 15.32 1.20 -11.55
CA GLY A 183 14.27 0.85 -10.60
C GLY A 183 13.09 0.06 -11.17
N THR A 184 13.23 -0.58 -12.33
CA THR A 184 12.12 -1.22 -13.05
C THR A 184 11.56 -2.49 -12.42
N GLN A 185 12.19 -3.05 -11.39
CA GLN A 185 11.77 -4.30 -10.73
C GLN A 185 11.51 -5.45 -11.74
N PHE A 186 12.34 -5.53 -12.77
CA PHE A 186 12.24 -6.52 -13.83
C PHE A 186 13.41 -7.50 -13.75
N ALA A 187 13.11 -8.80 -13.63
CA ALA A 187 14.11 -9.86 -13.63
C ALA A 187 14.27 -10.46 -15.05
N THR A 188 15.51 -10.51 -15.52
CA THR A 188 15.83 -11.08 -16.84
C THR A 188 15.88 -12.59 -16.84
N ALA A 189 15.95 -13.23 -15.65
CA ALA A 189 15.96 -14.70 -15.52
C ALA A 189 14.63 -15.29 -16.01
N ASP A 190 14.70 -16.34 -16.80
CA ASP A 190 13.59 -16.92 -17.58
C ASP A 190 13.38 -18.42 -17.40
N GLN A 191 14.13 -19.08 -16.50
CA GLN A 191 14.03 -20.53 -16.26
C GLN A 191 12.68 -20.94 -15.64
N ILE A 192 12.12 -20.11 -14.75
CA ILE A 192 10.79 -20.31 -14.17
C ILE A 192 9.78 -19.62 -15.09
N THR A 193 8.87 -20.39 -15.66
CA THR A 193 7.92 -19.96 -16.69
C THR A 193 6.47 -20.22 -16.23
N PRO A 194 5.46 -19.65 -16.89
CA PRO A 194 4.05 -20.01 -16.65
C PRO A 194 3.79 -21.51 -16.73
N GLY A 195 4.53 -22.23 -17.59
CA GLY A 195 4.37 -23.67 -17.80
C GLY A 195 4.91 -24.54 -16.66
N ASN A 196 5.95 -24.09 -15.92
CA ASN A 196 6.61 -24.88 -14.90
C ASN A 196 6.54 -24.31 -13.47
N VAL A 197 6.03 -23.10 -13.28
CA VAL A 197 5.96 -22.42 -11.98
C VAL A 197 5.22 -23.23 -10.90
N LYS A 198 4.30 -24.11 -11.30
CA LYS A 198 3.60 -25.02 -10.37
C LYS A 198 4.53 -26.02 -9.71
N GLY A 199 5.72 -26.23 -10.25
CA GLY A 199 6.78 -27.05 -9.67
C GLY A 199 7.66 -26.35 -8.63
N LEU A 200 7.46 -25.04 -8.41
CA LEU A 200 8.23 -24.31 -7.40
C LEU A 200 8.01 -24.90 -6.00
N GLN A 201 9.12 -25.07 -5.30
CA GLN A 201 9.13 -25.51 -3.89
C GLN A 201 10.15 -24.70 -3.10
N VAL A 202 10.03 -24.71 -1.77
CA VAL A 202 11.03 -24.12 -0.88
C VAL A 202 12.37 -24.82 -1.07
N ALA A 203 13.38 -24.08 -1.51
CA ALA A 203 14.74 -24.57 -1.62
C ALA A 203 15.45 -24.50 -0.26
N TRP A 204 15.32 -23.38 0.42
CA TRP A 204 15.85 -23.19 1.77
C TRP A 204 15.10 -22.09 2.52
N THR A 205 15.24 -22.08 3.84
CA THR A 205 14.70 -21.04 4.73
C THR A 205 15.80 -20.60 5.69
N PHE A 206 16.02 -19.30 5.78
CA PHE A 206 16.94 -18.67 6.72
C PHE A 206 16.13 -17.90 7.79
N ARG A 207 16.59 -17.94 9.05
CA ARG A 207 16.00 -17.23 10.18
C ARG A 207 16.96 -16.18 10.69
N THR A 208 16.55 -14.91 10.68
CA THR A 208 17.42 -13.81 11.13
C THR A 208 17.46 -13.66 12.64
N GLY A 209 16.45 -14.14 13.36
CA GLY A 209 16.29 -13.93 14.80
C GLY A 209 15.75 -12.53 15.16
N ASP A 210 15.60 -11.62 14.19
CA ASP A 210 15.12 -10.25 14.43
C ASP A 210 13.65 -10.09 14.03
N PHE A 211 12.80 -10.08 15.04
CA PHE A 211 11.34 -9.95 14.85
C PHE A 211 10.91 -8.48 14.84
N ALA A 212 9.97 -8.16 13.97
CA ALA A 212 9.42 -6.81 13.80
C ALA A 212 8.39 -6.45 14.91
N PHE A 213 8.77 -6.53 16.18
CA PHE A 213 7.94 -6.10 17.31
C PHE A 213 8.08 -4.60 17.61
N GLY A 214 7.15 -4.07 18.41
CA GLY A 214 7.22 -2.70 18.95
C GLY A 214 7.13 -1.58 17.90
N GLY A 215 6.42 -1.81 16.80
CA GLY A 215 6.28 -0.82 15.73
C GLY A 215 7.33 -0.92 14.62
N LYS A 216 8.27 -1.85 14.70
CA LYS A 216 9.19 -2.19 13.62
C LYS A 216 8.46 -2.87 12.46
N GLU A 217 9.01 -2.75 11.25
CA GLU A 217 8.47 -3.40 10.05
C GLU A 217 9.58 -4.08 9.24
N ASN A 218 9.35 -5.30 8.79
CA ASN A 218 10.24 -5.96 7.84
C ASN A 218 9.79 -5.66 6.40
N GLN A 219 10.58 -4.83 5.72
CA GLN A 219 10.31 -4.38 4.33
C GLN A 219 11.48 -4.69 3.40
N ASN A 220 12.42 -5.52 3.84
CA ASN A 220 13.68 -5.73 3.13
C ASN A 220 13.49 -6.50 1.83
N THR A 221 14.06 -5.97 0.76
CA THR A 221 14.43 -6.72 -0.44
C THR A 221 15.95 -6.89 -0.42
N PRO A 222 16.47 -8.12 -0.30
CA PRO A 222 17.92 -8.34 -0.28
C PRO A 222 18.59 -7.88 -1.58
N LEU A 223 19.88 -7.52 -1.52
CA LEU A 223 20.72 -7.46 -2.72
C LEU A 223 21.24 -8.87 -3.04
N GLN A 224 21.48 -9.15 -4.33
CA GLN A 224 22.16 -10.36 -4.77
C GLN A 224 23.37 -9.95 -5.62
N ILE A 225 24.56 -10.34 -5.15
CA ILE A 225 25.83 -10.04 -5.82
C ILE A 225 26.60 -11.35 -5.98
N GLY A 226 26.73 -11.81 -7.20
CA GLY A 226 27.28 -13.14 -7.46
C GLY A 226 26.47 -14.22 -6.74
N ASN A 227 27.11 -15.03 -5.93
CA ASN A 227 26.45 -16.09 -5.15
C ASN A 227 26.11 -15.69 -3.70
N VAL A 228 26.00 -14.40 -3.40
CA VAL A 228 25.74 -13.91 -2.05
C VAL A 228 24.51 -13.02 -2.04
N LEU A 229 23.61 -13.30 -1.09
CA LEU A 229 22.50 -12.41 -0.73
C LEU A 229 22.91 -11.55 0.46
N TYR A 230 22.68 -10.25 0.36
CA TYR A 230 22.85 -9.32 1.46
C TYR A 230 21.49 -8.81 1.90
N ALA A 231 21.10 -9.17 3.11
CA ALA A 231 19.82 -8.81 3.69
C ALA A 231 19.99 -7.92 4.91
N CYS A 232 19.07 -6.98 5.12
CA CYS A 232 19.00 -6.23 6.36
C CYS A 232 17.67 -6.47 7.09
N THR A 233 17.66 -6.25 8.39
CA THR A 233 16.52 -6.52 9.26
C THR A 233 15.90 -5.23 9.82
N PRO A 234 14.72 -5.32 10.45
CA PRO A 234 14.11 -4.17 11.10
C PRO A 234 15.00 -3.46 12.12
N SER A 235 15.86 -4.20 12.83
CA SER A 235 16.85 -3.63 13.77
C SER A 235 18.16 -3.20 13.12
N ASN A 236 18.19 -3.14 11.78
CA ASN A 236 19.36 -2.78 10.97
C ASN A 236 20.54 -3.77 11.05
N GLN A 237 20.32 -5.02 11.48
CA GLN A 237 21.33 -6.06 11.34
C GLN A 237 21.50 -6.41 9.85
N VAL A 238 22.72 -6.79 9.46
CA VAL A 238 23.04 -7.23 8.09
C VAL A 238 23.50 -8.67 8.09
N PHE A 239 22.99 -9.45 7.15
CA PHE A 239 23.37 -10.84 6.93
C PHE A 239 23.87 -11.02 5.50
N ALA A 240 25.00 -11.70 5.35
CA ALA A 240 25.43 -12.28 4.08
C ALA A 240 25.09 -13.77 4.08
N ILE A 241 24.39 -14.20 3.06
CA ILE A 241 23.82 -15.54 2.96
C ILE A 241 24.22 -16.13 1.60
N GLU A 242 24.71 -17.35 1.58
CA GLU A 242 24.98 -18.08 0.35
C GLU A 242 23.68 -18.34 -0.41
N ALA A 243 23.62 -17.90 -1.65
CA ALA A 243 22.37 -17.85 -2.42
C ALA A 243 21.77 -19.23 -2.73
N ASP A 244 22.62 -20.24 -2.93
CA ASP A 244 22.16 -21.60 -3.29
C ASP A 244 21.70 -22.43 -2.09
N THR A 245 22.25 -22.18 -0.90
CA THR A 245 22.03 -23.05 0.27
C THR A 245 21.31 -22.38 1.44
N GLY A 246 21.26 -21.03 1.46
CA GLY A 246 20.77 -20.27 2.60
C GLY A 246 21.72 -20.26 3.81
N LYS A 247 22.98 -20.73 3.65
CA LYS A 247 23.96 -20.75 4.73
C LYS A 247 24.45 -19.33 5.03
N GLN A 248 24.46 -18.94 6.30
CA GLN A 248 25.06 -17.68 6.73
C GLN A 248 26.57 -17.70 6.50
N LEU A 249 27.06 -16.67 5.81
CA LEU A 249 28.47 -16.44 5.62
C LEU A 249 29.03 -15.55 6.74
N TRP A 250 28.37 -14.44 7.00
CA TRP A 250 28.66 -13.53 8.11
C TRP A 250 27.40 -12.77 8.54
N THR A 251 27.47 -12.16 9.70
CA THR A 251 26.46 -11.23 10.21
C THR A 251 27.12 -10.02 10.82
N PHE A 252 26.47 -8.87 10.74
CA PHE A 252 26.87 -7.62 11.37
C PHE A 252 25.67 -7.03 12.15
N ASP A 253 25.90 -6.69 13.42
CA ASP A 253 24.95 -6.01 14.26
C ASP A 253 25.47 -4.60 14.59
N PRO A 254 24.84 -3.52 14.07
CA PRO A 254 25.27 -2.15 14.30
C PRO A 254 25.05 -1.68 15.74
N LYS A 255 24.41 -2.48 16.60
CA LYS A 255 24.08 -2.10 17.98
C LYS A 255 23.35 -0.75 18.01
N VAL A 256 22.23 -0.66 17.31
CA VAL A 256 21.39 0.54 17.29
C VAL A 256 21.03 0.92 18.73
N ASN A 257 21.17 2.19 19.09
CA ASN A 257 20.91 2.68 20.43
C ASN A 257 19.50 2.31 20.91
N SER A 258 19.41 1.59 22.01
CA SER A 258 18.15 1.13 22.61
C SER A 258 17.24 2.25 23.14
N GLY A 259 17.76 3.46 23.34
CA GLY A 259 16.98 4.66 23.68
C GLY A 259 16.19 5.22 22.49
N PHE A 260 16.36 4.65 21.32
CA PHE A 260 15.66 5.06 20.11
C PHE A 260 14.21 4.51 20.11
N SER A 261 13.24 5.34 19.74
CA SER A 261 11.85 4.87 19.53
C SER A 261 11.79 3.94 18.31
N PRO A 262 11.31 2.69 18.45
CA PRO A 262 11.25 1.74 17.33
C PRO A 262 10.10 2.03 16.36
N THR A 263 9.30 3.08 16.58
CA THR A 263 8.16 3.41 15.72
C THR A 263 8.63 3.57 14.27
N TRP A 264 8.09 2.75 13.37
CA TRP A 264 8.41 2.71 11.94
C TRP A 264 9.87 2.37 11.61
N GLN A 265 10.65 1.84 12.57
CA GLN A 265 12.00 1.36 12.29
C GLN A 265 11.96 0.22 11.27
N ARG A 266 12.76 0.36 10.22
CA ARG A 266 12.86 -0.59 9.11
C ARG A 266 14.14 -0.42 8.34
N CYS A 267 14.52 -1.43 7.59
CA CYS A 267 15.53 -1.38 6.55
C CYS A 267 14.89 -1.94 5.27
N ARG A 268 14.80 -1.15 4.19
CA ARG A 268 14.25 -1.63 2.91
C ARG A 268 15.29 -2.26 2.04
N SER A 269 16.48 -1.66 1.99
CA SER A 269 17.59 -2.13 1.16
C SER A 269 18.93 -1.65 1.68
N LEU A 270 19.96 -2.24 1.15
CA LEU A 270 21.35 -1.87 1.28
C LEU A 270 21.82 -1.24 -0.04
N ALA A 271 23.00 -0.65 -0.08
CA ALA A 271 23.68 -0.30 -1.32
C ALA A 271 24.97 -1.11 -1.48
N TYR A 272 25.35 -1.37 -2.71
CA TYR A 272 26.58 -2.08 -3.07
C TYR A 272 27.46 -1.21 -3.97
N TYR A 273 28.73 -1.19 -3.69
CA TYR A 273 29.73 -0.50 -4.53
C TYR A 273 31.00 -1.35 -4.65
N GLU A 274 31.53 -1.42 -5.86
CA GLU A 274 32.83 -2.03 -6.17
C GLU A 274 33.79 -0.92 -6.60
N LEU A 275 34.89 -0.81 -5.90
CA LEU A 275 35.92 0.18 -6.22
C LEU A 275 36.48 -0.12 -7.62
N PRO A 276 36.64 0.92 -8.46
CA PRO A 276 37.33 0.74 -9.74
C PRO A 276 38.70 0.10 -9.52
N GLN A 277 38.98 -0.97 -10.25
CA GLN A 277 40.33 -1.51 -10.28
C GLN A 277 41.20 -0.44 -10.92
N THR A 278 42.15 0.09 -10.17
CA THR A 278 43.14 1.04 -10.72
C THR A 278 43.91 0.34 -11.81
N ALA A 279 43.59 0.63 -13.07
CA ALA A 279 44.53 0.38 -14.15
C ALA A 279 45.80 1.14 -13.82
N GLU A 280 46.93 0.46 -13.91
CA GLU A 280 48.24 1.07 -13.70
C GLU A 280 48.35 2.43 -14.43
N SER A 281 48.62 3.46 -13.63
CA SER A 281 49.20 4.75 -14.03
C SER A 281 48.61 5.51 -15.23
N ALA A 282 47.69 6.44 -14.93
CA ALA A 282 47.61 7.71 -15.65
C ALA A 282 48.00 8.85 -14.70
N PRO A 283 48.77 9.88 -15.12
CA PRO A 283 49.25 10.93 -14.22
C PRO A 283 48.11 11.85 -13.77
N VAL A 284 47.89 11.88 -12.46
CA VAL A 284 46.95 12.76 -11.78
C VAL A 284 47.48 14.19 -11.83
N GLN A 285 46.72 15.09 -12.48
CA GLN A 285 46.92 16.54 -12.30
C GLN A 285 46.56 16.90 -10.83
N LYS A 286 47.58 17.39 -10.12
CA LYS A 286 47.43 17.85 -8.73
C LYS A 286 46.56 19.08 -8.64
N THR A 287 45.40 18.94 -8.04
CA THR A 287 44.65 20.05 -7.39
C THR A 287 45.01 20.05 -5.90
N PRO A 288 45.26 21.18 -5.25
CA PRO A 288 45.71 21.23 -3.87
C PRO A 288 44.62 20.86 -2.89
N ALA A 289 44.98 20.13 -1.86
CA ALA A 289 44.24 19.76 -0.66
C ALA A 289 43.07 18.75 -0.85
N ALA A 290 43.38 17.52 -1.21
CA ALA A 290 42.64 16.35 -0.79
C ALA A 290 43.62 15.38 -0.13
N SER A 291 43.27 14.84 1.01
CA SER A 291 44.00 13.77 1.72
C SER A 291 44.31 12.62 0.74
N ALA A 292 45.52 12.07 0.82
CA ALA A 292 46.00 11.02 -0.05
C ALA A 292 45.01 9.87 -0.16
N PRO A 293 44.77 9.31 -1.37
CA PRO A 293 43.91 8.15 -1.50
C PRO A 293 44.49 6.99 -0.72
N VAL A 294 43.78 6.50 0.28
CA VAL A 294 44.14 5.27 0.99
C VAL A 294 43.85 4.14 0.02
N THR A 295 44.92 3.62 -0.63
CA THR A 295 44.85 2.38 -1.40
C THR A 295 44.70 1.25 -0.39
N PRO A 296 43.60 0.50 -0.36
CA PRO A 296 43.54 -0.68 0.49
C PRO A 296 44.56 -1.69 0.03
N PRO A 297 45.32 -2.33 0.95
CA PRO A 297 46.13 -3.48 0.59
C PRO A 297 45.25 -4.52 -0.07
N GLY A 298 45.65 -5.11 -1.17
CA GLY A 298 44.81 -5.90 -2.06
C GLY A 298 43.81 -6.80 -1.38
N GLY A 299 42.53 -6.47 -1.57
CA GLY A 299 41.35 -7.30 -1.24
C GLY A 299 40.37 -6.72 -0.22
N ALA A 300 40.80 -6.18 0.89
CA ALA A 300 39.86 -5.70 1.93
C ALA A 300 39.13 -4.41 1.51
N CYS A 301 37.81 -4.41 1.62
CA CYS A 301 36.93 -3.28 1.25
C CYS A 301 36.97 -2.83 -0.23
N ALA A 302 37.48 -3.67 -1.14
CA ALA A 302 37.33 -3.43 -2.57
C ALA A 302 35.88 -3.51 -3.01
N ARG A 303 35.06 -4.34 -2.36
CA ARG A 303 33.64 -4.46 -2.52
C ARG A 303 32.95 -4.12 -1.20
N ARG A 304 31.97 -3.22 -1.24
CA ARG A 304 31.37 -2.63 -0.05
C ARG A 304 29.88 -2.76 -0.02
N ILE A 305 29.35 -3.02 1.17
CA ILE A 305 27.93 -2.93 1.50
C ILE A 305 27.73 -1.71 2.38
N TYR A 306 26.76 -0.87 2.04
CA TYR A 306 26.42 0.30 2.83
C TYR A 306 25.05 0.13 3.47
N LEU A 307 24.98 0.55 4.72
CA LEU A 307 23.82 0.48 5.58
C LEU A 307 23.56 1.85 6.20
N THR A 308 22.31 2.30 6.24
CA THR A 308 21.86 3.37 7.13
C THR A 308 21.17 2.78 8.34
N THR A 309 21.36 3.40 9.52
CA THR A 309 20.77 2.94 10.77
C THR A 309 19.77 3.95 11.32
N ALA A 310 18.82 3.46 12.11
CA ALA A 310 17.80 4.28 12.75
C ALA A 310 18.36 5.29 13.77
N ASP A 311 19.56 5.05 14.31
CA ASP A 311 20.33 6.00 15.14
C ASP A 311 21.26 6.89 14.31
N MET A 312 20.93 7.11 13.04
CA MET A 312 21.52 8.11 12.15
C MET A 312 23.01 7.90 11.84
N ARG A 313 23.40 6.68 11.47
CA ARG A 313 24.73 6.37 10.95
C ARG A 313 24.64 5.86 9.51
N LEU A 314 25.61 6.23 8.68
CA LEU A 314 25.90 5.59 7.41
C LEU A 314 27.15 4.74 7.62
N ILE A 315 27.07 3.45 7.37
CA ILE A 315 28.09 2.46 7.67
C ILE A 315 28.55 1.80 6.37
N ALA A 316 29.87 1.61 6.22
CA ALA A 316 30.46 0.86 5.13
C ALA A 316 31.08 -0.44 5.67
N LEU A 317 30.67 -1.58 5.11
CA LEU A 317 31.15 -2.91 5.44
C LEU A 317 31.86 -3.54 4.24
N ASP A 318 32.93 -4.28 4.49
CA ASP A 318 33.52 -5.15 3.50
C ASP A 318 32.51 -6.27 3.12
N ALA A 319 32.20 -6.40 1.85
CA ALA A 319 31.20 -7.34 1.36
C ALA A 319 31.58 -8.81 1.61
N ALA A 320 32.85 -9.15 1.69
CA ALA A 320 33.31 -10.50 1.90
C ALA A 320 33.30 -10.92 3.37
N SER A 321 33.57 -9.99 4.30
CA SER A 321 33.82 -10.30 5.71
C SER A 321 32.81 -9.68 6.69
N GLY A 322 32.02 -8.67 6.25
CA GLY A 322 31.13 -7.91 7.13
C GLY A 322 31.85 -6.98 8.11
N GLN A 323 33.15 -6.80 7.98
CA GLN A 323 33.96 -5.92 8.83
C GLN A 323 33.84 -4.47 8.36
N PHE A 324 34.05 -3.52 9.26
CA PHE A 324 34.08 -2.11 8.91
C PHE A 324 35.18 -1.78 7.87
N CYS A 325 34.81 -1.00 6.88
CA CYS A 325 35.77 -0.37 5.98
C CYS A 325 36.39 0.86 6.65
N SER A 326 37.47 0.68 7.38
CA SER A 326 38.09 1.68 8.28
C SER A 326 38.46 2.99 7.58
N GLY A 327 38.70 2.98 6.28
CA GLY A 327 38.97 4.18 5.46
C GLY A 327 37.73 4.99 5.08
N PHE A 328 36.52 4.55 5.47
CA PHE A 328 35.26 5.26 5.23
C PHE A 328 34.88 6.07 6.47
N GLY A 329 34.78 7.37 6.37
CA GLY A 329 34.44 8.28 7.46
C GLY A 329 35.35 8.06 8.68
N LYS A 330 34.75 7.98 9.87
CA LYS A 330 35.47 7.67 11.09
C LYS A 330 35.29 6.18 11.42
N ASN A 331 36.36 5.39 11.16
CA ASN A 331 36.36 3.94 11.43
C ASN A 331 35.16 3.19 10.78
N GLY A 332 34.91 3.44 9.50
CA GLY A 332 33.86 2.77 8.75
C GLY A 332 32.46 3.40 8.87
N GLN A 333 32.37 4.58 9.49
CA GLN A 333 31.05 5.20 9.77
C GLN A 333 31.06 6.71 9.54
N VAL A 334 29.90 7.24 9.12
CA VAL A 334 29.58 8.66 9.01
C VAL A 334 28.37 8.96 9.86
N SER A 335 28.40 10.05 10.66
CA SER A 335 27.24 10.52 11.40
C SER A 335 26.29 11.28 10.49
N LEU A 336 25.05 10.80 10.38
CA LEU A 336 23.97 11.50 9.68
C LEU A 336 23.30 12.59 10.54
N ALA A 337 23.67 12.72 11.81
CA ALA A 337 23.20 13.80 12.69
C ALA A 337 23.95 15.13 12.42
N THR A 338 25.11 15.10 11.75
CA THR A 338 25.89 16.30 11.46
C THR A 338 25.06 17.30 10.63
N GLY A 339 24.96 18.53 11.12
CA GLY A 339 24.22 19.62 10.47
C GLY A 339 22.72 19.53 10.60
N MET A 340 22.16 18.57 11.35
CA MET A 340 20.70 18.40 11.47
C MET A 340 20.09 19.18 12.66
N GLY A 341 20.90 19.79 13.51
CA GLY A 341 20.46 20.39 14.78
C GLY A 341 20.04 19.33 15.80
N ASP A 342 19.28 19.74 16.80
CA ASP A 342 18.76 18.83 17.82
C ASP A 342 17.65 17.94 17.24
N ILE A 343 17.77 16.63 17.47
CA ILE A 343 16.81 15.65 16.96
C ILE A 343 16.27 14.83 18.13
N VAL A 344 14.95 14.82 18.26
CA VAL A 344 14.28 13.90 19.16
C VAL A 344 14.50 12.48 18.63
N PRO A 345 14.98 11.53 19.46
CA PRO A 345 15.18 10.13 19.02
C PRO A 345 13.92 9.56 18.36
N GLY A 346 14.06 9.04 17.14
CA GLY A 346 12.95 8.50 16.35
C GLY A 346 12.28 9.49 15.40
N PHE A 347 12.60 10.78 15.44
CA PHE A 347 12.01 11.78 14.54
C PHE A 347 12.64 11.84 13.16
N TYR A 348 13.80 11.22 12.98
CA TYR A 348 14.42 11.04 11.66
C TYR A 348 14.94 9.61 11.51
N ASN A 349 14.61 8.96 10.38
CA ASN A 349 15.01 7.60 10.09
C ASN A 349 15.24 7.40 8.57
N PRO A 350 16.45 7.05 8.12
CA PRO A 350 16.73 6.78 6.70
C PRO A 350 16.16 5.43 6.25
N THR A 351 14.85 5.36 6.11
CA THR A 351 14.08 4.11 5.90
C THR A 351 14.31 3.43 4.56
N ALA A 352 14.64 4.19 3.51
CA ALA A 352 14.86 3.64 2.16
C ALA A 352 16.20 2.90 2.01
N GLY A 353 17.15 3.17 2.92
CA GLY A 353 18.55 2.81 2.75
C GLY A 353 19.30 3.80 1.85
N PRO A 354 20.63 3.69 1.75
CA PRO A 354 21.42 4.53 0.85
C PRO A 354 21.23 4.11 -0.60
N VAL A 355 21.29 5.07 -1.53
CA VAL A 355 21.21 4.80 -2.96
C VAL A 355 22.51 5.23 -3.63
N LEU A 356 23.11 4.34 -4.42
CA LEU A 356 24.32 4.62 -5.16
C LEU A 356 23.99 5.34 -6.48
N ALA A 357 24.65 6.48 -6.70
CA ALA A 357 24.60 7.25 -7.94
C ALA A 357 26.05 7.53 -8.43
N GLY A 358 26.55 6.67 -9.30
CA GLY A 358 27.96 6.68 -9.67
C GLY A 358 28.84 6.32 -8.45
N ASP A 359 29.67 7.27 -8.01
CA ASP A 359 30.51 7.18 -6.82
C ASP A 359 29.93 7.94 -5.60
N ARG A 360 28.64 8.29 -5.64
CA ARG A 360 27.96 9.03 -4.57
C ARG A 360 26.92 8.16 -3.89
N LEU A 361 26.89 8.18 -2.56
CA LEU A 361 25.88 7.55 -1.73
C LEU A 361 24.86 8.60 -1.30
N LEU A 362 23.68 8.55 -1.87
CA LEU A 362 22.57 9.43 -1.52
C LEU A 362 21.86 8.91 -0.28
N VAL A 363 21.60 9.79 0.66
CA VAL A 363 20.85 9.52 1.88
C VAL A 363 19.77 10.58 2.06
N GLY A 364 18.52 10.17 1.98
CA GLY A 364 17.36 10.87 2.49
C GLY A 364 16.84 10.18 3.74
N GLY A 365 15.70 10.62 4.26
CA GLY A 365 15.12 9.97 5.42
C GLY A 365 13.65 10.32 5.60
N TRP A 366 12.95 9.47 6.30
CA TRP A 366 11.62 9.74 6.83
C TRP A 366 11.72 10.65 8.05
N VAL A 367 10.89 11.66 8.12
CA VAL A 367 10.69 12.53 9.26
C VAL A 367 9.36 12.15 9.91
N MET A 368 9.26 12.19 11.23
CA MET A 368 8.05 11.76 11.93
C MET A 368 6.88 12.71 11.65
N ASP A 369 5.78 12.17 11.10
CA ASP A 369 4.66 12.95 10.59
C ASP A 369 3.93 13.74 11.67
N ASN A 370 3.61 15.02 11.36
CA ASN A 370 2.66 15.85 12.08
C ASN A 370 2.96 16.13 13.56
N GLN A 371 4.23 16.07 13.99
CA GLN A 371 4.58 16.40 15.36
C GLN A 371 4.71 17.91 15.54
N SER A 372 5.50 18.60 14.69
CA SER A 372 5.84 20.02 14.84
C SER A 372 6.17 20.67 13.50
N VAL A 373 6.09 22.00 13.45
CA VAL A 373 6.68 22.79 12.34
C VAL A 373 8.21 22.78 12.38
N ASP A 374 8.81 22.50 13.52
CA ASP A 374 10.25 22.44 13.77
C ASP A 374 10.78 21.00 13.81
N GLU A 375 10.27 20.13 12.92
CA GLU A 375 10.81 18.78 12.79
C GLU A 375 12.17 18.76 12.09
N PRO A 376 12.92 17.63 12.18
CA PRO A 376 14.20 17.49 11.51
C PRO A 376 14.12 17.87 10.02
N SER A 377 15.25 18.34 9.47
CA SER A 377 15.35 18.68 8.06
C SER A 377 15.12 17.48 7.16
N GLY A 378 14.42 17.70 6.04
CA GLY A 378 14.30 16.76 4.93
C GLY A 378 15.49 16.78 3.96
N ALA A 379 16.58 17.46 4.29
CA ALA A 379 17.74 17.59 3.40
C ALA A 379 18.26 16.25 2.91
N VAL A 380 18.51 16.15 1.59
CA VAL A 380 19.14 15.00 0.96
C VAL A 380 20.64 15.24 0.82
N ARG A 381 21.44 14.27 1.25
CA ARG A 381 22.90 14.39 1.29
C ARG A 381 23.54 13.29 0.45
N ALA A 382 24.59 13.64 -0.26
CA ALA A 382 25.42 12.70 -0.99
C ALA A 382 26.82 12.64 -0.38
N PHE A 383 27.26 11.42 -0.15
CA PHE A 383 28.58 11.15 0.41
C PHE A 383 29.44 10.42 -0.63
N ASP A 384 30.74 10.68 -0.62
CA ASP A 384 31.66 9.92 -1.43
C ASP A 384 31.71 8.45 -0.99
N ALA A 385 31.53 7.53 -1.93
CA ALA A 385 31.40 6.10 -1.61
C ALA A 385 32.75 5.50 -1.11
N VAL A 386 33.88 6.14 -1.37
CA VAL A 386 35.18 5.65 -0.94
C VAL A 386 35.57 6.22 0.42
N THR A 387 35.46 7.54 0.58
CA THR A 387 35.95 8.25 1.77
C THR A 387 34.85 8.50 2.83
N GLY A 388 33.60 8.57 2.43
CA GLY A 388 32.49 8.96 3.32
C GLY A 388 32.38 10.47 3.53
N ASP A 389 33.19 11.26 2.84
CA ASP A 389 33.09 12.72 2.90
C ASP A 389 31.80 13.20 2.26
N LEU A 390 31.21 14.28 2.82
CA LEU A 390 30.04 14.91 2.22
C LEU A 390 30.44 15.55 0.89
N ALA A 391 29.84 15.08 -0.20
CA ALA A 391 30.07 15.63 -1.55
C ALA A 391 29.17 16.83 -1.80
N TRP A 392 27.90 16.72 -1.45
CA TRP A 392 26.93 17.80 -1.54
C TRP A 392 25.71 17.54 -0.66
N ALA A 393 24.95 18.60 -0.39
CA ALA A 393 23.65 18.54 0.27
C ALA A 393 22.64 19.39 -0.49
N TRP A 394 21.41 18.88 -0.67
CA TRP A 394 20.28 19.63 -1.17
C TRP A 394 19.36 19.98 0.00
N ASP A 395 19.26 21.25 0.31
CA ASP A 395 18.46 21.81 1.40
C ASP A 395 17.44 22.80 0.83
N VAL A 396 16.17 22.49 1.00
CA VAL A 396 15.05 23.27 0.42
C VAL A 396 15.06 24.75 0.83
N GLY A 397 15.36 25.04 2.09
CA GLY A 397 15.43 26.42 2.59
C GLY A 397 16.70 27.17 2.23
N ARG A 398 17.64 26.53 1.54
CA ARG A 398 18.91 27.11 1.09
C ARG A 398 19.12 26.89 -0.42
N PRO A 399 18.22 27.42 -1.27
CA PRO A 399 18.25 27.17 -2.71
C PRO A 399 19.60 27.58 -3.33
N GLY A 400 20.17 26.69 -4.16
CA GLY A 400 21.45 26.91 -4.82
C GLY A 400 22.68 26.67 -3.94
N VAL A 401 22.53 26.39 -2.64
CA VAL A 401 23.63 26.06 -1.74
C VAL A 401 23.71 24.56 -1.56
N THR A 402 24.83 23.95 -2.00
CA THR A 402 25.00 22.49 -1.94
C THR A 402 26.08 22.05 -0.93
N THR A 403 26.55 22.96 -0.09
CA THR A 403 27.53 22.68 0.98
C THR A 403 26.83 22.39 2.32
N ALA A 404 27.54 21.79 3.25
CA ALA A 404 27.09 21.67 4.63
C ALA A 404 26.81 23.05 5.25
N PRO A 405 25.93 23.11 6.27
CA PRO A 405 25.81 24.29 7.14
C PRO A 405 27.15 24.62 7.82
N GLY A 406 27.37 25.90 8.13
CA GLY A 406 28.53 26.36 8.86
C GLY A 406 28.51 25.89 10.34
N PRO A 407 29.60 26.13 11.08
CA PRO A 407 29.67 25.81 12.49
C PRO A 407 28.55 26.53 13.28
N GLY A 408 27.75 25.77 14.02
CA GLY A 408 26.59 26.26 14.78
C GLY A 408 25.33 26.46 13.96
N GLU A 409 25.37 26.25 12.65
CA GLU A 409 24.19 26.26 11.77
C GLU A 409 23.67 24.84 11.54
N HIS A 410 22.45 24.73 11.03
CA HIS A 410 21.85 23.45 10.65
C HIS A 410 21.05 23.60 9.34
N TYR A 411 20.79 22.44 8.72
CA TYR A 411 19.86 22.35 7.58
C TYR A 411 18.47 22.87 7.97
N THR A 412 17.73 23.38 7.01
CA THR A 412 16.40 23.97 7.23
C THR A 412 15.42 22.92 7.75
N ARG A 413 14.85 23.20 8.92
CA ARG A 413 13.92 22.28 9.61
C ARG A 413 12.51 22.36 9.00
N GLY A 414 11.70 21.33 9.21
CA GLY A 414 10.31 21.29 8.73
C GLY A 414 10.13 21.19 7.22
N THR A 415 11.18 20.84 6.49
CA THR A 415 11.17 20.78 5.02
C THR A 415 10.75 19.40 4.51
N PRO A 416 10.26 19.32 3.25
CA PRO A 416 9.94 18.04 2.59
C PRO A 416 11.09 17.04 2.66
N ASN A 417 10.76 15.81 2.99
CA ASN A 417 11.72 14.72 3.13
C ASN A 417 11.67 13.76 1.94
N THR A 418 12.64 12.86 1.84
CA THR A 418 12.70 11.80 0.82
C THR A 418 12.78 10.44 1.52
N TRP A 419 11.63 9.91 1.93
CA TRP A 419 11.53 8.63 2.63
C TRP A 419 11.40 7.42 1.70
N ALA A 420 11.04 7.63 0.44
CA ALA A 420 11.14 6.66 -0.63
C ALA A 420 12.52 6.77 -1.31
N ALA A 421 12.97 5.67 -1.92
CA ALA A 421 14.29 5.64 -2.56
C ALA A 421 14.35 6.58 -3.78
N PRO A 422 15.39 7.40 -3.92
CA PRO A 422 15.72 8.07 -5.16
C PRO A 422 16.05 7.09 -6.28
N THR A 423 16.06 7.59 -7.53
CA THR A 423 16.47 6.81 -8.70
C THR A 423 17.58 7.56 -9.43
N TYR A 424 18.53 6.82 -10.00
CA TYR A 424 19.69 7.39 -10.69
C TYR A 424 19.68 7.06 -12.18
N ASP A 425 19.85 8.10 -13.00
CA ASP A 425 20.09 7.99 -14.44
C ASP A 425 21.57 8.19 -14.73
N ALA A 426 22.24 7.08 -15.05
CA ALA A 426 23.68 7.12 -15.32
C ALA A 426 24.03 7.82 -16.66
N GLU A 427 23.10 7.81 -17.62
CA GLU A 427 23.30 8.45 -18.92
C GLU A 427 23.22 9.97 -18.83
N LEU A 428 22.24 10.48 -18.08
CA LEU A 428 22.02 11.91 -17.89
C LEU A 428 22.83 12.48 -16.72
N GLY A 429 23.37 11.64 -15.84
CA GLY A 429 24.02 12.06 -14.60
C GLY A 429 23.04 12.73 -13.63
N LEU A 430 21.77 12.33 -13.63
CA LEU A 430 20.72 12.90 -12.81
C LEU A 430 20.23 11.92 -11.75
N VAL A 431 19.88 12.46 -10.58
CA VAL A 431 19.11 11.73 -9.57
C VAL A 431 17.72 12.34 -9.44
N TYR A 432 16.72 11.49 -9.26
CA TYR A 432 15.33 11.92 -9.12
C TYR A 432 14.83 11.58 -7.73
N LEU A 433 14.46 12.61 -6.99
CA LEU A 433 13.97 12.51 -5.62
C LEU A 433 12.45 12.52 -5.60
N PRO A 434 11.80 11.48 -5.06
CA PRO A 434 10.36 11.53 -4.75
C PRO A 434 10.20 12.19 -3.38
N THR A 435 9.78 13.46 -3.36
CA THR A 435 9.64 14.19 -2.11
C THR A 435 8.32 13.90 -1.41
N GLY A 436 8.37 13.89 -0.09
CA GLY A 436 7.21 13.96 0.77
C GLY A 436 6.71 15.38 0.94
N ASN A 437 5.95 15.59 2.00
CA ASN A 437 5.36 16.86 2.33
C ASN A 437 6.24 17.70 3.26
N GLY A 438 6.00 19.02 3.31
CA GLY A 438 6.52 19.87 4.39
C GLY A 438 5.72 19.60 5.67
N THR A 439 6.42 19.52 6.81
CA THR A 439 5.77 19.20 8.08
C THR A 439 5.19 20.43 8.78
N PRO A 440 4.03 20.28 9.44
CA PRO A 440 3.07 19.14 9.43
C PRO A 440 2.30 18.99 8.13
N ASP A 441 1.87 17.75 7.81
CA ASP A 441 1.25 17.42 6.52
C ASP A 441 -0.15 18.03 6.33
N MET A 442 -0.92 18.18 7.41
CA MET A 442 -2.37 18.44 7.32
C MET A 442 -2.75 19.91 7.52
N TYR A 443 -1.76 20.81 7.59
CA TYR A 443 -1.92 22.26 7.63
C TYR A 443 -0.66 22.93 7.07
N GLY A 444 -0.83 23.79 6.08
CA GLY A 444 0.27 24.40 5.32
C GLY A 444 0.41 25.91 5.50
N GLY A 445 -0.42 26.58 6.33
CA GLY A 445 -0.43 28.03 6.46
C GLY A 445 0.90 28.67 6.91
N HIS A 446 1.80 27.89 7.48
CA HIS A 446 3.14 28.32 7.93
C HIS A 446 4.23 28.08 6.87
N ARG A 447 3.97 27.31 5.81
CA ARG A 447 4.99 26.89 4.84
C ARG A 447 5.48 28.06 4.01
N THR A 448 6.80 28.03 3.68
CA THR A 448 7.40 28.99 2.75
C THR A 448 7.12 28.60 1.30
N PRO A 449 7.24 29.56 0.35
CA PRO A 449 7.12 29.25 -1.07
C PRO A 449 8.12 28.18 -1.56
N GLU A 450 9.34 28.14 -1.01
CA GLU A 450 10.37 27.14 -1.33
C GLU A 450 9.93 25.74 -0.88
N THR A 451 9.38 25.61 0.33
CA THR A 451 8.81 24.37 0.85
C THR A 451 7.65 23.90 0.00
N ASP A 452 6.70 24.79 -0.31
CA ASP A 452 5.52 24.45 -1.13
C ASP A 452 5.92 23.97 -2.52
N ARG A 453 6.92 24.59 -3.14
CA ARG A 453 7.37 24.31 -4.52
C ARG A 453 7.82 22.86 -4.71
N VAL A 454 8.43 22.26 -3.70
CA VAL A 454 9.03 20.94 -3.78
C VAL A 454 8.31 19.90 -2.92
N SER A 455 7.22 20.25 -2.23
CA SER A 455 6.36 19.28 -1.55
C SER A 455 5.68 18.39 -2.56
N SER A 456 5.56 17.09 -2.27
CA SER A 456 4.87 16.08 -3.09
C SER A 456 5.26 16.18 -4.58
N SER A 457 6.57 16.21 -4.84
CA SER A 457 7.18 16.50 -6.14
C SER A 457 8.22 15.48 -6.56
N VAL A 458 8.47 15.36 -7.85
CA VAL A 458 9.72 14.80 -8.38
C VAL A 458 10.72 15.93 -8.56
N VAL A 459 11.87 15.84 -7.88
CA VAL A 459 12.96 16.80 -7.99
C VAL A 459 14.14 16.14 -8.66
N ALA A 460 14.61 16.71 -9.79
CA ALA A 460 15.80 16.24 -10.48
C ALA A 460 16.99 17.06 -10.05
N LEU A 461 18.04 16.37 -9.57
CA LEU A 461 19.33 16.97 -9.21
C LEU A 461 20.45 16.40 -10.07
N ASP A 462 21.45 17.22 -10.31
CA ASP A 462 22.73 16.76 -10.84
C ASP A 462 23.40 15.82 -9.81
N ALA A 463 23.68 14.60 -10.19
CA ALA A 463 24.19 13.56 -9.27
C ALA A 463 25.56 13.92 -8.67
N ARG A 464 26.38 14.68 -9.38
CA ARG A 464 27.73 15.04 -8.96
C ARG A 464 27.77 16.27 -8.05
N THR A 465 26.90 17.24 -8.29
CA THR A 465 26.94 18.56 -7.64
C THR A 465 25.78 18.85 -6.69
N GLY A 466 24.69 18.10 -6.76
CA GLY A 466 23.46 18.35 -6.02
C GLY A 466 22.63 19.53 -6.55
N ALA A 467 23.05 20.15 -7.67
CA ALA A 467 22.35 21.29 -8.26
C ALA A 467 21.00 20.85 -8.83
N GLU A 468 19.94 21.60 -8.49
CA GLU A 468 18.59 21.34 -8.99
C GLU A 468 18.51 21.61 -10.50
N ARG A 469 17.91 20.72 -11.25
CA ARG A 469 17.69 20.79 -12.69
C ARG A 469 16.26 21.13 -13.07
N TRP A 470 15.32 20.45 -12.47
CA TRP A 470 13.89 20.69 -12.64
C TRP A 470 13.08 20.11 -11.49
N VAL A 471 11.85 20.60 -11.33
CA VAL A 471 10.86 20.11 -10.38
C VAL A 471 9.55 19.86 -11.11
N PHE A 472 8.91 18.73 -10.84
CA PHE A 472 7.55 18.43 -11.27
C PHE A 472 6.69 18.14 -10.06
N GLN A 473 5.74 19.02 -9.75
CA GLN A 473 4.87 18.89 -8.59
C GLN A 473 3.62 18.08 -8.95
N THR A 474 3.31 17.06 -8.15
CA THR A 474 2.15 16.19 -8.34
C THR A 474 0.95 16.63 -7.51
N THR A 475 1.15 17.43 -6.47
CA THR A 475 0.09 18.01 -5.64
C THR A 475 0.53 19.39 -5.18
N HIS A 476 -0.23 20.42 -5.56
CA HIS A 476 0.04 21.79 -5.15
C HIS A 476 -0.42 22.01 -3.71
N HIS A 477 0.43 22.66 -2.90
CA HIS A 477 0.15 22.99 -1.51
C HIS A 477 -0.53 21.83 -0.77
N ASP A 478 0.16 20.68 -0.72
CA ASP A 478 -0.38 19.43 -0.20
C ASP A 478 -0.68 19.50 1.30
N VAL A 479 -1.95 19.47 1.66
CA VAL A 479 -2.45 19.37 3.03
C VAL A 479 -3.29 18.10 3.26
N TRP A 480 -3.04 17.07 2.47
CA TRP A 480 -3.73 15.77 2.50
C TRP A 480 -2.78 14.59 2.77
N ASP A 481 -1.46 14.85 2.91
CA ASP A 481 -0.42 13.83 3.05
C ASP A 481 -0.34 12.95 1.77
N TYR A 482 -0.23 13.61 0.60
CA TYR A 482 -0.12 12.97 -0.71
C TYR A 482 1.33 12.86 -1.21
N ASP A 483 2.24 12.60 -0.29
CA ASP A 483 3.65 12.28 -0.58
C ASP A 483 3.83 11.43 -1.83
N LEU A 484 4.99 11.54 -2.48
CA LEU A 484 5.44 10.54 -3.43
C LEU A 484 5.98 9.32 -2.69
N PRO A 485 5.21 8.20 -2.66
CA PRO A 485 5.48 7.11 -1.73
C PRO A 485 6.52 6.11 -2.23
N SER A 486 6.84 6.15 -3.53
CA SER A 486 7.66 5.15 -4.21
C SER A 486 8.77 5.79 -5.02
N LYS A 487 9.82 4.99 -5.27
CA LYS A 487 10.88 5.42 -6.17
C LYS A 487 10.32 5.75 -7.56
N PRO A 488 10.80 6.82 -8.21
CA PRO A 488 10.59 7.02 -9.63
C PRO A 488 11.15 5.85 -10.44
N VAL A 489 10.52 5.46 -11.53
CA VAL A 489 10.99 4.38 -12.40
C VAL A 489 11.39 4.96 -13.75
N LEU A 490 12.59 4.64 -14.21
CA LEU A 490 13.08 5.10 -15.51
C LEU A 490 12.83 4.02 -16.56
N TYR A 491 12.13 4.40 -17.60
CA TYR A 491 11.86 3.52 -18.73
C TYR A 491 11.62 4.32 -20.00
N ASP A 492 12.20 3.89 -21.10
CA ASP A 492 11.93 4.52 -22.37
C ASP A 492 10.58 4.03 -22.91
N VAL A 493 9.55 4.87 -22.79
CA VAL A 493 8.18 4.51 -23.16
C VAL A 493 7.96 4.60 -24.68
N PRO A 494 7.04 3.80 -25.24
CA PRO A 494 6.65 3.94 -26.64
C PRO A 494 6.03 5.33 -26.89
N GLY A 495 6.50 6.02 -27.91
CA GLY A 495 5.89 7.23 -28.44
C GLY A 495 4.89 6.94 -29.57
N ASP A 496 4.09 7.93 -29.95
CA ASP A 496 2.99 7.81 -30.92
C ASP A 496 3.49 7.48 -32.36
N LYS A 497 4.76 7.77 -32.66
CA LYS A 497 5.39 7.50 -33.96
C LYS A 497 6.30 6.28 -33.96
N GLY A 498 6.27 5.48 -32.88
CA GLY A 498 7.11 4.31 -32.69
C GLY A 498 8.51 4.59 -32.14
N GLU A 499 8.83 5.85 -31.81
CA GLU A 499 10.08 6.19 -31.10
C GLU A 499 10.03 5.72 -29.64
N ARG A 500 11.21 5.62 -29.00
CA ARG A 500 11.35 5.40 -27.56
C ARG A 500 11.67 6.74 -26.90
N ILE A 501 10.82 7.17 -25.97
CA ILE A 501 10.94 8.46 -25.28
C ILE A 501 11.49 8.19 -23.88
N PRO A 502 12.66 8.77 -23.51
CA PRO A 502 13.20 8.66 -22.17
C PRO A 502 12.25 9.22 -21.12
N ALA A 503 11.58 8.32 -20.39
CA ALA A 503 10.58 8.70 -19.40
C ALA A 503 10.99 8.36 -17.98
N LEU A 504 10.43 9.14 -17.06
CA LEU A 504 10.30 8.85 -15.65
C LEU A 504 8.82 8.61 -15.35
N ILE A 505 8.51 7.48 -14.70
CA ILE A 505 7.17 7.11 -14.30
C ILE A 505 7.06 7.24 -12.79
N GLN A 506 6.16 8.10 -12.32
CA GLN A 506 5.91 8.33 -10.90
C GLN A 506 4.48 7.96 -10.53
N THR A 507 4.35 7.05 -9.56
CA THR A 507 3.07 6.70 -8.93
C THR A 507 2.86 7.52 -7.66
N THR A 508 1.60 7.79 -7.33
CA THR A 508 1.25 8.70 -6.23
C THR A 508 0.25 8.07 -5.25
N LYS A 509 0.21 8.58 -4.01
CA LYS A 509 -0.82 8.22 -3.03
C LYS A 509 -2.24 8.49 -3.57
N ARG A 510 -2.38 9.44 -4.49
CA ARG A 510 -3.66 9.79 -5.14
C ARG A 510 -4.17 8.75 -6.14
N GLY A 511 -3.39 7.72 -6.47
CA GLY A 511 -3.74 6.75 -7.49
C GLY A 511 -3.54 7.24 -8.91
N GLU A 512 -2.80 8.32 -9.10
CA GLU A 512 -2.42 8.87 -10.40
C GLU A 512 -0.99 8.45 -10.76
N ILE A 513 -0.75 8.31 -12.05
CA ILE A 513 0.53 7.89 -12.62
C ILE A 513 0.98 9.00 -13.57
N PHE A 514 2.08 9.66 -13.25
CA PHE A 514 2.68 10.69 -14.09
C PHE A 514 3.80 10.07 -14.92
N VAL A 515 3.77 10.30 -16.23
CA VAL A 515 4.81 9.91 -17.19
C VAL A 515 5.45 11.17 -17.73
N ILE A 516 6.72 11.37 -17.37
CA ILE A 516 7.43 12.64 -17.54
C ILE A 516 8.71 12.41 -18.35
N ASP A 517 9.05 13.30 -19.28
CA ASP A 517 10.37 13.31 -19.93
C ASP A 517 11.45 13.56 -18.86
N ARG A 518 12.28 12.53 -18.58
CA ARG A 518 13.27 12.56 -17.50
C ARG A 518 14.39 13.58 -17.71
N ARG A 519 14.55 14.11 -18.94
CA ARG A 519 15.54 15.16 -19.27
C ARG A 519 15.07 16.57 -18.88
N SER A 520 13.75 16.81 -18.96
CA SER A 520 13.20 18.16 -18.88
C SER A 520 12.14 18.36 -17.79
N GLY A 521 11.62 17.29 -17.19
CA GLY A 521 10.49 17.35 -16.26
C GLY A 521 9.13 17.64 -16.92
N LYS A 522 9.04 17.64 -18.24
CA LYS A 522 7.78 17.91 -18.95
C LYS A 522 6.94 16.64 -19.08
N PRO A 523 5.61 16.70 -18.91
CA PRO A 523 4.73 15.57 -19.11
C PRO A 523 4.82 14.99 -20.53
N ILE A 524 4.94 13.65 -20.64
CA ILE A 524 4.77 12.88 -21.87
C ILE A 524 3.29 12.45 -21.99
N ALA A 525 2.71 11.96 -20.92
CA ALA A 525 1.28 11.74 -20.81
C ALA A 525 0.60 13.04 -20.38
N GLU A 526 -0.56 13.35 -20.98
CA GLU A 526 -1.27 14.60 -20.74
C GLU A 526 -1.58 14.81 -19.25
N VAL A 527 -1.28 16.02 -18.74
CA VAL A 527 -1.61 16.49 -17.40
C VAL A 527 -2.46 17.75 -17.53
N GLN A 528 -3.58 17.79 -16.83
CA GLN A 528 -4.50 18.92 -16.82
C GLN A 528 -4.61 19.50 -15.41
N GLU A 529 -4.50 20.82 -15.31
CA GLU A 529 -4.86 21.55 -14.10
C GLU A 529 -6.39 21.64 -13.98
N LYS A 530 -6.94 21.08 -12.89
CA LYS A 530 -8.38 21.12 -12.64
C LYS A 530 -8.68 21.94 -11.39
N PRO A 531 -9.72 22.78 -11.41
CA PRO A 531 -10.11 23.57 -10.25
C PRO A 531 -10.54 22.65 -9.09
N VAL A 532 -10.15 23.03 -7.88
CA VAL A 532 -10.50 22.38 -6.61
C VAL A 532 -11.02 23.39 -5.60
N SER A 533 -11.58 22.93 -4.49
CA SER A 533 -12.08 23.84 -3.44
C SER A 533 -10.94 24.59 -2.77
N THR A 534 -11.12 25.90 -2.62
CA THR A 534 -10.20 26.79 -1.87
C THR A 534 -10.75 27.19 -0.50
N GLU A 535 -11.84 26.56 -0.05
CA GLU A 535 -12.46 26.84 1.26
C GLU A 535 -11.62 26.19 2.38
N GLY A 536 -10.50 26.84 2.72
CA GLY A 536 -9.61 26.38 3.80
C GLY A 536 -9.98 26.91 5.19
N LEU A 537 -9.33 26.37 6.20
CA LEU A 537 -9.36 26.90 7.57
C LEU A 537 -8.65 28.27 7.65
N PRO A 538 -8.93 29.07 8.69
CA PRO A 538 -8.24 30.33 8.90
C PRO A 538 -6.72 30.17 8.86
N GLY A 539 -6.05 31.00 8.05
CA GLY A 539 -4.60 30.98 7.84
C GLY A 539 -4.10 29.95 6.82
N GLU A 540 -4.97 29.07 6.29
CA GLU A 540 -4.62 28.13 5.24
C GLU A 540 -4.73 28.77 3.84
N ARG A 541 -3.85 28.32 2.91
CA ARG A 541 -3.76 28.83 1.52
C ARG A 541 -3.89 27.66 0.55
N LEU A 542 -5.11 27.21 0.30
CA LEU A 542 -5.32 26.10 -0.64
C LEU A 542 -5.05 26.55 -2.08
N ALA A 543 -4.43 25.68 -2.86
CA ALA A 543 -4.24 25.89 -4.29
C ALA A 543 -5.59 25.89 -5.02
N ALA A 544 -5.75 26.78 -6.01
CA ALA A 544 -6.99 26.91 -6.79
C ALA A 544 -7.17 25.77 -7.80
N THR A 545 -6.08 25.15 -8.22
CA THR A 545 -6.06 24.01 -9.14
C THR A 545 -5.13 22.92 -8.64
N GLN A 546 -5.31 21.72 -9.18
CA GLN A 546 -4.44 20.58 -8.94
C GLN A 546 -4.16 19.83 -10.24
N PRO A 547 -2.93 19.26 -10.39
CA PRO A 547 -2.57 18.51 -11.59
C PRO A 547 -3.23 17.12 -11.59
N TYR A 548 -3.87 16.77 -12.69
CA TYR A 548 -4.47 15.46 -12.95
C TYR A 548 -3.80 14.81 -14.16
N SER A 549 -3.33 13.59 -13.99
CA SER A 549 -2.74 12.78 -15.08
C SER A 549 -3.85 12.17 -15.93
N VAL A 550 -4.41 12.96 -16.86
CA VAL A 550 -5.52 12.53 -17.71
C VAL A 550 -5.06 11.67 -18.89
N GLY A 551 -3.78 11.69 -19.23
CA GLY A 551 -3.17 10.85 -20.25
C GLY A 551 -2.85 9.42 -19.80
N MET A 552 -3.09 9.09 -18.51
CA MET A 552 -2.92 7.75 -17.94
C MET A 552 -4.19 7.33 -17.19
N PRO A 553 -4.48 6.03 -17.05
CA PRO A 553 -5.60 5.58 -16.24
C PRO A 553 -5.38 5.89 -14.75
N GLN A 554 -6.44 6.31 -14.07
CA GLN A 554 -6.44 6.46 -12.62
C GLN A 554 -6.66 5.09 -11.95
N ILE A 555 -5.78 4.76 -10.99
CA ILE A 555 -5.80 3.47 -10.28
C ILE A 555 -6.39 3.67 -8.88
N ARG A 556 -7.62 4.14 -8.80
CA ARG A 556 -8.30 4.41 -7.53
C ARG A 556 -9.79 4.22 -7.64
N GLN A 557 -10.48 4.19 -6.51
CA GLN A 557 -11.92 4.40 -6.49
C GLN A 557 -12.23 5.82 -6.96
N GLY A 558 -13.30 5.97 -7.73
CA GLY A 558 -13.81 7.28 -8.13
C GLY A 558 -14.38 8.08 -6.95
N VAL A 559 -15.12 9.14 -7.25
CA VAL A 559 -15.82 9.94 -6.24
C VAL A 559 -16.76 9.03 -5.43
N LEU A 560 -16.63 9.06 -4.11
CA LEU A 560 -17.43 8.25 -3.20
C LEU A 560 -18.88 8.76 -3.16
N THR A 561 -19.81 7.83 -3.07
CA THR A 561 -21.24 8.12 -2.89
C THR A 561 -21.80 7.32 -1.72
N GLU A 562 -22.91 7.77 -1.14
CA GLU A 562 -23.59 7.04 -0.07
C GLU A 562 -24.02 5.63 -0.51
N ALA A 563 -24.42 5.46 -1.77
CA ALA A 563 -24.78 4.16 -2.34
C ALA A 563 -23.64 3.14 -2.39
N GLN A 564 -22.37 3.60 -2.48
CA GLN A 564 -21.18 2.76 -2.44
C GLN A 564 -20.76 2.36 -1.03
N MET A 565 -21.40 2.91 0.01
CA MET A 565 -21.09 2.50 1.37
C MET A 565 -21.56 1.06 1.57
N TRP A 566 -20.65 0.27 2.13
CA TRP A 566 -20.75 -1.18 2.18
C TRP A 566 -20.65 -1.72 3.62
N GLY A 567 -21.08 -2.92 3.79
CA GLY A 567 -20.99 -3.76 4.96
C GLY A 567 -21.31 -5.18 4.54
N ILE A 568 -21.05 -6.19 5.37
CA ILE A 568 -21.37 -7.60 5.03
C ILE A 568 -22.87 -7.84 5.06
N THR A 569 -23.60 -7.06 5.86
CA THR A 569 -25.05 -7.16 6.06
C THR A 569 -25.72 -5.80 5.92
N PRO A 570 -27.04 -5.71 5.75
CA PRO A 570 -27.75 -4.43 5.77
C PRO A 570 -27.61 -3.66 7.08
N ILE A 571 -27.25 -4.33 8.19
CA ILE A 571 -27.06 -3.74 9.51
C ILE A 571 -25.82 -2.85 9.52
N ASP A 572 -24.67 -3.43 9.21
CA ASP A 572 -23.41 -2.72 9.19
C ASP A 572 -23.29 -1.79 7.98
N GLN A 573 -23.94 -2.13 6.85
CA GLN A 573 -24.07 -1.20 5.72
C GLN A 573 -24.82 0.09 6.10
N LEU A 574 -25.95 -0.01 6.81
CA LEU A 574 -26.70 1.16 7.27
C LEU A 574 -25.85 2.04 8.18
N ALA A 575 -25.09 1.43 9.10
CA ALA A 575 -24.16 2.16 9.96
C ALA A 575 -23.08 2.90 9.15
N CYS A 576 -22.51 2.26 8.12
CA CYS A 576 -21.53 2.89 7.23
C CYS A 576 -22.13 4.04 6.41
N ARG A 577 -23.39 3.93 5.94
CA ARG A 577 -24.11 5.00 5.24
C ARG A 577 -24.36 6.21 6.13
N ILE A 578 -24.80 5.98 7.37
CA ILE A 578 -25.00 7.03 8.36
C ILE A 578 -23.67 7.73 8.64
N ALA A 579 -22.60 6.94 8.91
CA ALA A 579 -21.27 7.47 9.15
C ALA A 579 -20.78 8.34 7.98
N PHE A 580 -20.93 7.89 6.74
CA PHE A 580 -20.55 8.65 5.56
C PHE A 580 -21.31 9.99 5.46
N LYS A 581 -22.62 10.00 5.68
CA LYS A 581 -23.45 11.21 5.60
C LYS A 581 -23.18 12.20 6.72
N GLN A 582 -22.51 11.79 7.80
CA GLN A 582 -22.08 12.66 8.90
C GLN A 582 -20.71 13.29 8.66
N LEU A 583 -20.02 12.92 7.57
CA LEU A 583 -18.69 13.41 7.22
C LEU A 583 -18.78 14.47 6.14
N GLU A 584 -17.95 15.49 6.24
CA GLU A 584 -17.77 16.46 5.16
C GLU A 584 -17.04 15.78 4.00
N TYR A 585 -17.63 15.82 2.81
CA TYR A 585 -17.03 15.29 1.60
C TYR A 585 -17.45 16.10 0.39
N LYS A 586 -16.47 16.65 -0.32
CA LYS A 586 -16.65 17.48 -1.52
C LYS A 586 -16.00 16.88 -2.77
N GLY A 587 -15.71 15.57 -2.73
CA GLY A 587 -14.94 14.88 -3.77
C GLY A 587 -13.43 14.93 -3.51
N ASP A 588 -12.67 14.90 -4.60
CA ASP A 588 -11.20 15.00 -4.52
C ASP A 588 -10.79 16.31 -3.85
N PHE A 589 -9.69 16.25 -3.08
CA PHE A 589 -9.16 17.42 -2.38
C PHE A 589 -10.18 18.10 -1.47
N THR A 590 -11.05 17.32 -0.82
CA THR A 590 -11.90 17.86 0.26
C THR A 590 -11.02 18.60 1.26
N PRO A 591 -11.24 19.90 1.50
CA PRO A 591 -10.38 20.69 2.38
C PRO A 591 -10.33 20.15 3.81
N PRO A 592 -9.19 20.21 4.52
CA PRO A 592 -9.11 19.95 5.95
C PRO A 592 -10.11 20.80 6.73
N SER A 593 -10.77 20.18 7.73
CA SER A 593 -11.84 20.81 8.51
C SER A 593 -11.71 20.47 10.00
N THR A 594 -12.29 21.31 10.86
CA THR A 594 -12.46 20.99 12.29
C THR A 594 -13.59 20.00 12.51
N ASN A 595 -14.50 19.84 11.57
CA ASN A 595 -15.42 18.71 11.52
C ASN A 595 -14.72 17.47 10.95
N TRP A 596 -15.32 16.30 11.16
CA TRP A 596 -14.83 15.10 10.51
C TRP A 596 -15.07 15.17 9.01
N TYR A 597 -14.01 15.02 8.21
CA TYR A 597 -14.05 15.03 6.74
C TYR A 597 -13.37 13.78 6.17
N ILE A 598 -13.62 13.50 4.90
CA ILE A 598 -13.01 12.40 4.16
C ILE A 598 -11.93 12.96 3.24
N PRO A 599 -10.63 12.78 3.55
CA PRO A 599 -9.57 12.94 2.57
C PRO A 599 -9.64 11.76 1.58
N HIS A 600 -9.94 12.01 0.31
CA HIS A 600 -10.06 10.97 -0.70
C HIS A 600 -9.23 11.31 -1.94
N PRO A 601 -8.41 10.37 -2.41
CA PRO A 601 -8.01 9.12 -1.77
C PRO A 601 -7.41 9.32 -0.38
N SER A 602 -7.34 8.24 0.42
CA SER A 602 -6.88 8.40 1.81
C SER A 602 -5.40 8.74 1.92
N PRO A 603 -4.96 9.40 3.00
CA PRO A 603 -3.53 9.67 3.28
C PRO A 603 -2.67 8.41 3.36
N PHE A 604 -3.28 7.25 3.63
CA PHE A 604 -2.57 5.97 3.59
C PHE A 604 -2.04 5.65 2.18
N GLY A 605 -2.68 6.23 1.16
CA GLY A 605 -2.31 6.13 -0.24
C GLY A 605 -2.95 4.97 -0.97
N THR A 606 -3.32 5.22 -2.22
CA THR A 606 -3.78 4.19 -3.16
C THR A 606 -2.61 3.32 -3.61
N MET A 607 -1.49 3.93 -4.02
CA MET A 607 -0.22 3.27 -4.25
C MET A 607 0.76 3.65 -3.14
N ASN A 608 1.71 2.78 -2.83
CA ASN A 608 2.61 2.99 -1.70
C ASN A 608 4.06 2.58 -2.05
N TRP A 609 4.94 2.49 -1.06
CA TRP A 609 6.39 2.38 -1.19
C TRP A 609 6.89 1.19 -2.03
N GLY A 610 6.09 0.16 -2.23
CA GLY A 610 6.44 -0.98 -3.09
C GLY A 610 6.71 -0.59 -4.55
N GLY A 611 6.08 0.47 -5.01
CA GLY A 611 6.26 1.00 -6.36
C GLY A 611 5.63 0.11 -7.43
N ILE A 612 6.23 0.14 -8.61
CA ILE A 612 5.77 -0.58 -9.81
C ILE A 612 6.84 -1.51 -10.35
N SER A 613 6.42 -2.46 -11.17
CA SER A 613 7.31 -3.20 -12.05
C SER A 613 7.00 -2.88 -13.52
N ILE A 614 8.03 -2.87 -14.36
CA ILE A 614 7.86 -2.77 -15.81
C ILE A 614 8.15 -4.15 -16.41
N ASP A 615 7.16 -4.75 -17.04
CA ASP A 615 7.40 -5.86 -17.95
C ASP A 615 7.97 -5.29 -19.26
N LYS A 616 9.29 -5.42 -19.40
CA LYS A 616 10.02 -4.91 -20.57
C LYS A 616 9.74 -5.71 -21.84
N VAL A 617 9.14 -6.92 -21.73
CA VAL A 617 8.81 -7.78 -22.86
C VAL A 617 7.58 -7.25 -23.62
N HIS A 618 6.59 -6.69 -22.89
CA HIS A 618 5.31 -6.26 -23.49
C HIS A 618 5.01 -4.78 -23.27
N ASP A 619 5.95 -3.97 -22.77
CA ASP A 619 5.72 -2.58 -22.37
C ASP A 619 4.56 -2.41 -21.34
N TYR A 620 4.43 -3.37 -20.41
CA TYR A 620 3.41 -3.28 -19.37
C TYR A 620 3.94 -2.69 -18.09
N LEU A 621 3.20 -1.72 -17.55
CA LEU A 621 3.38 -1.24 -16.18
C LEU A 621 2.49 -2.08 -15.25
N ILE A 622 3.10 -2.73 -14.26
CA ILE A 622 2.40 -3.56 -13.27
C ILE A 622 2.39 -2.83 -11.94
N VAL A 623 1.21 -2.66 -11.36
CA VAL A 623 1.03 -1.94 -10.10
C VAL A 623 -0.06 -2.57 -9.24
N ASN A 624 0.15 -2.58 -7.93
CA ASN A 624 -0.87 -2.91 -6.95
C ASN A 624 -1.42 -1.65 -6.28
N ASP A 625 -2.69 -1.69 -5.92
CA ASP A 625 -3.37 -0.59 -5.25
C ASP A 625 -4.03 -1.01 -3.93
N MET A 626 -4.36 -0.01 -3.10
CA MET A 626 -5.16 -0.14 -1.88
C MET A 626 -6.34 0.83 -1.93
N ARG A 627 -7.48 0.39 -1.39
CA ARG A 627 -8.74 1.14 -1.41
C ARG A 627 -9.31 1.23 -0.01
N ILE A 628 -8.66 2.07 0.80
CA ILE A 628 -9.02 2.28 2.21
C ILE A 628 -9.57 3.69 2.37
N MET A 629 -10.75 3.80 2.96
CA MET A 629 -11.31 5.10 3.33
C MET A 629 -10.85 5.48 4.74
N MET A 630 -10.40 6.73 4.87
CA MET A 630 -10.10 7.33 6.17
C MET A 630 -10.96 8.57 6.37
N LYS A 631 -11.14 8.95 7.63
CA LYS A 631 -11.63 10.26 8.03
C LYS A 631 -10.59 10.97 8.87
N ALA A 632 -10.58 12.29 8.78
CA ALA A 632 -9.68 13.15 9.53
C ALA A 632 -10.45 14.32 10.12
N ARG A 633 -9.92 14.96 11.14
CA ARG A 633 -10.34 16.29 11.59
C ARG A 633 -9.16 17.02 12.21
N LEU A 634 -9.15 18.33 12.04
CA LEU A 634 -8.25 19.21 12.76
C LEU A 634 -8.89 19.65 14.07
N LEU A 635 -8.16 19.51 15.18
CA LEU A 635 -8.60 19.96 16.49
C LEU A 635 -7.96 21.31 16.78
N PRO A 636 -8.71 22.35 17.20
CA PRO A 636 -8.11 23.57 17.71
C PRO A 636 -7.06 23.26 18.78
N ARG A 637 -5.99 24.04 18.87
CA ARG A 637 -4.81 23.78 19.70
C ARG A 637 -5.17 23.32 21.13
N ALA A 638 -6.02 24.09 21.82
CA ALA A 638 -6.42 23.77 23.20
C ALA A 638 -7.15 22.41 23.34
N GLU A 639 -7.94 22.02 22.32
CA GLU A 639 -8.62 20.73 22.29
C GLU A 639 -7.62 19.59 22.00
N ALA A 640 -6.70 19.80 21.09
CA ALA A 640 -5.65 18.84 20.76
C ALA A 640 -4.77 18.54 21.97
N ASP A 641 -4.27 19.57 22.65
CA ASP A 641 -3.41 19.45 23.82
C ASP A 641 -4.12 18.70 24.96
N LYS A 642 -5.38 19.05 25.21
CA LYS A 642 -6.21 18.33 26.20
C LYS A 642 -6.38 16.85 25.84
N ALA A 643 -6.62 16.54 24.57
CA ALA A 643 -6.80 15.16 24.11
C ALA A 643 -5.50 14.36 24.20
N ILE A 644 -4.35 14.96 23.89
CA ILE A 644 -3.02 14.33 24.00
C ILE A 644 -2.73 14.02 25.48
N ILE A 645 -2.91 14.98 26.38
CA ILE A 645 -2.72 14.78 27.82
C ILE A 645 -3.65 13.65 28.31
N ALA A 646 -4.93 13.67 27.94
CA ALA A 646 -5.90 12.66 28.35
C ALA A 646 -5.57 11.26 27.82
N SER A 647 -4.82 11.15 26.72
CA SER A 647 -4.38 9.86 26.16
C SER A 647 -3.34 9.15 27.03
N GLY A 648 -2.68 9.87 27.94
CA GLY A 648 -1.60 9.35 28.79
C GLY A 648 -0.37 8.86 28.02
N LYS A 649 -0.28 9.12 26.71
CA LYS A 649 0.87 8.73 25.89
C LYS A 649 2.06 9.62 26.20
N THR A 650 3.15 9.02 26.63
CA THR A 650 4.42 9.69 26.90
C THR A 650 5.38 9.68 25.72
N THR A 651 5.09 8.90 24.68
CA THR A 651 5.90 8.80 23.47
C THR A 651 5.15 9.36 22.26
N PRO A 652 5.83 10.06 21.36
CA PRO A 652 5.25 10.52 20.12
C PRO A 652 4.59 9.39 19.34
N SER A 653 3.47 9.67 18.68
CA SER A 653 2.69 8.67 17.95
C SER A 653 2.09 9.32 16.72
N VAL A 654 2.01 8.55 15.62
CA VAL A 654 1.29 8.94 14.40
C VAL A 654 -0.18 8.48 14.45
N ALA A 655 -0.61 7.80 15.51
CA ALA A 655 -1.97 7.29 15.69
C ALA A 655 -2.72 8.06 16.78
N GLY A 656 -4.02 8.27 16.59
CA GLY A 656 -4.87 9.06 17.45
C GLY A 656 -4.71 10.55 17.18
N VAL A 657 -4.74 11.38 18.23
CA VAL A 657 -4.49 12.82 18.12
C VAL A 657 -2.99 13.06 18.08
N VAL A 658 -2.54 13.80 17.07
CA VAL A 658 -1.14 14.16 16.81
C VAL A 658 -1.00 15.68 16.94
N PRO A 659 0.08 16.20 17.56
CA PRO A 659 0.09 17.57 18.07
C PRO A 659 0.14 18.67 16.99
N MET A 660 0.90 18.52 15.90
CA MET A 660 1.19 19.57 14.93
C MET A 660 1.63 20.88 15.63
N GLU A 661 2.60 20.78 16.55
CA GLU A 661 3.09 21.92 17.33
C GLU A 661 3.57 23.07 16.43
N GLY A 662 3.34 24.31 16.84
CA GLY A 662 3.62 25.50 16.04
C GLY A 662 2.50 25.87 15.07
N THR A 663 1.44 25.06 14.95
CA THR A 663 0.22 25.39 14.16
C THR A 663 -0.97 25.64 15.10
N PRO A 664 -2.04 26.28 14.62
CA PRO A 664 -3.26 26.47 15.41
C PRO A 664 -4.03 25.17 15.73
N TYR A 665 -3.60 24.04 15.17
CA TYR A 665 -4.35 22.78 15.20
C TYR A 665 -3.48 21.60 15.62
N GLY A 666 -4.12 20.54 16.12
CA GLY A 666 -3.64 19.15 16.02
C GLY A 666 -4.51 18.35 15.07
N VAL A 667 -4.15 17.12 14.74
CA VAL A 667 -4.90 16.28 13.80
C VAL A 667 -5.27 14.93 14.39
N ASN A 668 -6.47 14.43 14.07
CA ASN A 668 -6.89 13.06 14.35
C ASN A 668 -7.30 12.37 13.04
N ARG A 669 -6.70 11.21 12.76
CA ARG A 669 -6.94 10.42 11.55
C ARG A 669 -7.29 8.99 11.94
N VAL A 670 -8.39 8.44 11.39
CA VAL A 670 -8.82 7.06 11.66
C VAL A 670 -9.42 6.42 10.40
N MET A 671 -9.29 5.11 10.28
CA MET A 671 -9.96 4.35 9.22
C MET A 671 -11.48 4.37 9.44
N VAL A 672 -12.25 4.40 8.35
CA VAL A 672 -13.71 4.30 8.39
C VAL A 672 -14.09 2.85 8.18
N THR A 673 -14.44 2.19 9.28
CA THR A 673 -14.87 0.79 9.31
C THR A 673 -16.24 0.65 9.94
N SER A 674 -16.91 -0.45 9.61
CA SER A 674 -18.14 -0.85 10.32
C SER A 674 -17.85 -1.26 11.76
N GLN A 675 -18.90 -1.52 12.53
CA GLN A 675 -18.79 -1.96 13.92
C GLN A 675 -18.05 -3.30 14.08
N ILE A 676 -18.01 -4.12 13.04
CA ILE A 676 -17.29 -5.39 12.99
C ILE A 676 -15.91 -5.27 12.31
N GLY A 677 -15.38 -4.03 12.16
CA GLY A 677 -14.04 -3.77 11.65
C GLY A 677 -13.87 -3.97 10.14
N VAL A 678 -14.95 -4.05 9.37
CA VAL A 678 -14.90 -4.17 7.91
C VAL A 678 -14.89 -2.79 7.28
N PRO A 679 -14.09 -2.54 6.20
CA PRO A 679 -14.12 -1.25 5.51
C PRO A 679 -15.53 -0.85 5.06
N CYS A 680 -15.87 0.43 5.22
CA CYS A 680 -17.18 0.97 4.83
C CYS A 680 -17.33 1.23 3.33
N THR A 681 -16.30 1.05 2.53
CA THR A 681 -16.36 1.08 1.06
C THR A 681 -16.56 -0.32 0.50
N ASP A 682 -17.19 -0.44 -0.65
CA ASP A 682 -17.36 -1.73 -1.32
C ASP A 682 -16.01 -2.30 -1.79
N PRO A 683 -15.85 -3.64 -1.76
CA PRO A 683 -14.66 -4.28 -2.31
C PRO A 683 -14.60 -4.12 -3.84
N PRO A 684 -13.39 -4.27 -4.44
CA PRO A 684 -12.18 -4.81 -3.84
C PRO A 684 -11.38 -3.79 -3.02
N PHE A 685 -10.74 -4.24 -1.92
CA PHE A 685 -9.90 -3.39 -1.07
C PHE A 685 -8.44 -3.32 -1.52
N GLY A 686 -8.06 -4.10 -2.51
CA GLY A 686 -6.76 -4.10 -3.17
C GLY A 686 -6.82 -4.82 -4.50
N MET A 687 -6.09 -4.32 -5.47
CA MET A 687 -6.05 -4.87 -6.83
C MET A 687 -4.63 -4.96 -7.35
N MET A 688 -4.44 -5.79 -8.37
CA MET A 688 -3.29 -5.78 -9.28
C MET A 688 -3.76 -5.32 -10.64
N THR A 689 -3.00 -4.42 -11.25
CA THR A 689 -3.31 -3.79 -12.54
C THR A 689 -2.11 -3.89 -13.47
N ALA A 690 -2.35 -4.25 -14.72
CA ALA A 690 -1.41 -4.05 -15.82
C ALA A 690 -1.92 -2.92 -16.73
N ILE A 691 -1.03 -2.00 -17.05
CA ILE A 691 -1.29 -0.90 -17.97
C ILE A 691 -0.36 -1.06 -19.16
N ASP A 692 -0.91 -1.10 -20.35
CA ASP A 692 -0.17 -1.06 -21.60
C ASP A 692 0.36 0.37 -21.82
N LEU A 693 1.66 0.55 -21.80
CA LEU A 693 2.32 1.85 -21.94
C LEU A 693 2.24 2.42 -23.36
N LYS A 694 2.01 1.58 -24.39
CA LYS A 694 1.81 2.01 -25.76
C LYS A 694 0.44 2.66 -25.96
N THR A 695 -0.60 2.02 -25.45
CA THR A 695 -1.99 2.53 -25.55
C THR A 695 -2.40 3.40 -24.38
N ARG A 696 -1.65 3.36 -23.27
CA ARG A 696 -1.95 4.01 -22.00
C ARG A 696 -3.32 3.60 -21.44
N LYS A 697 -3.69 2.33 -21.63
CA LYS A 697 -4.95 1.76 -21.16
C LYS A 697 -4.68 0.60 -20.21
N ILE A 698 -5.64 0.33 -19.32
CA ILE A 698 -5.59 -0.88 -18.50
C ILE A 698 -5.75 -2.10 -19.39
N ALA A 699 -4.73 -2.95 -19.41
CA ALA A 699 -4.75 -4.23 -20.11
C ALA A 699 -5.58 -5.27 -19.35
N TRP A 700 -5.40 -5.32 -18.04
CA TRP A 700 -6.24 -6.09 -17.12
C TRP A 700 -6.15 -5.53 -15.70
N GLN A 701 -7.21 -5.77 -14.91
CA GLN A 701 -7.25 -5.38 -13.49
C GLN A 701 -8.12 -6.36 -12.72
N ARG A 702 -7.58 -6.93 -11.62
CA ARG A 702 -8.30 -7.89 -10.77
C ARG A 702 -7.99 -7.71 -9.29
N SER A 703 -8.89 -8.25 -8.43
CA SER A 703 -8.68 -8.29 -6.98
C SER A 703 -7.42 -9.09 -6.60
N LEU A 704 -6.71 -8.60 -5.57
CA LEU A 704 -5.48 -9.16 -5.06
C LEU A 704 -5.61 -9.44 -3.56
N GLY A 705 -5.44 -10.72 -3.17
CA GLY A 705 -5.52 -11.16 -1.78
C GLY A 705 -6.91 -11.62 -1.34
N THR A 706 -6.93 -12.40 -0.27
CA THR A 706 -8.11 -13.07 0.29
C THR A 706 -8.34 -12.72 1.76
N VAL A 707 -9.54 -12.98 2.29
CA VAL A 707 -9.86 -12.79 3.72
C VAL A 707 -9.42 -13.95 4.62
N GLU A 708 -8.64 -14.89 4.09
CA GLU A 708 -8.30 -16.14 4.79
C GLU A 708 -7.68 -15.90 6.16
N GLN A 709 -6.72 -14.98 6.26
CA GLN A 709 -6.00 -14.67 7.50
C GLN A 709 -6.54 -13.44 8.24
N MET A 710 -7.40 -12.65 7.61
CA MET A 710 -7.97 -11.44 8.20
C MET A 710 -9.37 -11.16 7.67
N GLY A 711 -10.36 -11.53 8.45
CA GLY A 711 -11.77 -11.25 8.22
C GLY A 711 -12.35 -10.27 9.24
N PRO A 712 -13.69 -10.21 9.36
CA PRO A 712 -14.37 -9.36 10.32
C PRO A 712 -13.84 -9.55 11.74
N MET A 713 -13.74 -8.46 12.51
CA MET A 713 -13.19 -8.44 13.88
C MET A 713 -11.75 -8.99 13.99
N GLY A 714 -11.00 -9.03 12.88
CA GLY A 714 -9.65 -9.59 12.83
C GLY A 714 -9.60 -11.13 12.92
N ILE A 715 -10.72 -11.83 12.76
CA ILE A 715 -10.79 -13.29 12.85
C ILE A 715 -10.16 -13.91 11.59
N LYS A 716 -9.30 -14.91 11.77
CA LYS A 716 -8.83 -15.76 10.68
C LYS A 716 -9.99 -16.60 10.17
N THR A 717 -10.47 -16.31 8.96
CA THR A 717 -11.65 -17.00 8.43
C THR A 717 -11.37 -18.41 7.91
N GLY A 718 -10.12 -18.65 7.47
CA GLY A 718 -9.75 -19.86 6.76
C GLY A 718 -10.40 -20.00 5.37
N LEU A 719 -11.09 -18.96 4.89
CA LEU A 719 -11.79 -18.97 3.60
C LEU A 719 -10.99 -18.14 2.58
N PRO A 720 -10.49 -18.74 1.49
CA PRO A 720 -9.73 -18.04 0.46
C PRO A 720 -10.64 -17.24 -0.50
N ILE A 721 -11.51 -16.39 0.05
CA ILE A 721 -12.41 -15.53 -0.72
C ILE A 721 -11.61 -14.34 -1.27
N PRO A 722 -11.47 -14.18 -2.60
CA PRO A 722 -10.58 -13.21 -3.25
C PRO A 722 -11.22 -11.82 -3.35
N ILE A 723 -11.61 -11.26 -2.21
CA ILE A 723 -12.29 -9.96 -2.11
C ILE A 723 -11.35 -8.78 -2.44
N GLY A 724 -10.04 -9.05 -2.52
CA GLY A 724 -9.01 -8.02 -2.56
C GLY A 724 -8.68 -7.51 -1.16
N MET A 725 -7.41 -7.46 -0.81
CA MET A 725 -6.95 -7.00 0.50
C MET A 725 -5.97 -5.85 0.33
N PRO A 726 -5.92 -4.91 1.28
CA PRO A 726 -4.90 -3.87 1.26
C PRO A 726 -3.52 -4.50 1.15
N SER A 727 -2.68 -3.95 0.30
CA SER A 727 -1.38 -4.52 -0.04
C SER A 727 -0.28 -3.47 -0.03
N LEU A 728 0.87 -3.85 0.52
CA LEU A 728 2.10 -3.05 0.54
C LEU A 728 3.18 -3.86 -0.20
N GLY A 729 4.33 -3.29 -0.43
CA GLY A 729 5.35 -3.95 -1.26
C GLY A 729 5.03 -3.87 -2.75
N GLY A 730 5.97 -4.26 -3.59
CA GLY A 730 5.85 -4.15 -5.03
C GLY A 730 5.88 -5.49 -5.76
N PRO A 731 5.36 -5.53 -7.00
CA PRO A 731 5.49 -6.68 -7.88
C PRO A 731 6.89 -6.75 -8.49
N VAL A 732 7.26 -7.95 -8.97
CA VAL A 732 8.44 -8.18 -9.80
C VAL A 732 8.00 -8.95 -11.04
N ALA A 733 8.16 -8.35 -12.21
CA ALA A 733 7.96 -9.02 -13.49
C ALA A 733 9.23 -9.73 -13.95
N THR A 734 9.07 -10.81 -14.70
CA THR A 734 10.17 -11.62 -15.24
C THR A 734 10.12 -11.70 -16.76
N ALA A 735 11.25 -11.91 -17.38
CA ALA A 735 11.34 -12.09 -18.83
C ALA A 735 10.54 -13.32 -19.34
N SER A 736 10.28 -14.28 -18.45
CA SER A 736 9.45 -15.46 -18.75
C SER A 736 7.94 -15.20 -18.73
N GLY A 737 7.49 -13.97 -18.41
CA GLY A 737 6.06 -13.62 -18.40
C GLY A 737 5.36 -13.89 -17.06
N LEU A 738 6.09 -13.93 -15.95
CA LEU A 738 5.53 -14.05 -14.60
C LEU A 738 5.61 -12.73 -13.83
N ILE A 739 4.64 -12.51 -12.94
CA ILE A 739 4.69 -11.51 -11.90
C ILE A 739 4.75 -12.23 -10.56
N PHE A 740 5.83 -12.05 -9.81
CA PHE A 740 5.91 -12.51 -8.43
C PHE A 740 5.49 -11.39 -7.49
N TYR A 741 4.66 -11.73 -6.50
CA TYR A 741 4.13 -10.76 -5.57
C TYR A 741 3.88 -11.37 -4.18
N THR A 742 4.16 -10.55 -3.15
CA THR A 742 3.74 -10.76 -1.76
C THR A 742 2.98 -9.50 -1.30
N GLY A 743 2.87 -9.24 -0.04
CA GLY A 743 2.38 -7.94 0.46
C GLY A 743 0.91 -7.89 0.79
N THR A 744 0.15 -8.95 0.54
CA THR A 744 -1.23 -9.11 1.00
C THR A 744 -1.30 -9.71 2.41
N ALA A 745 -2.35 -9.36 3.14
CA ALA A 745 -2.55 -9.82 4.51
C ALA A 745 -2.91 -11.33 4.64
N ASP A 746 -2.98 -12.06 3.54
CA ASP A 746 -3.35 -13.49 3.50
C ASP A 746 -2.16 -14.45 3.42
N TYR A 747 -0.93 -13.94 3.57
CA TYR A 747 0.30 -14.71 3.77
C TYR A 747 0.68 -15.63 2.60
N TYR A 748 0.60 -15.14 1.36
CA TYR A 748 1.03 -15.89 0.19
C TYR A 748 2.13 -15.19 -0.61
N LEU A 749 3.11 -15.97 -1.08
CA LEU A 749 3.85 -15.64 -2.29
C LEU A 749 3.03 -16.13 -3.49
N ARG A 750 2.82 -15.26 -4.48
CA ARG A 750 2.04 -15.55 -5.68
C ARG A 750 2.88 -15.44 -6.94
N ALA A 751 2.55 -16.26 -7.93
CA ALA A 751 2.95 -16.05 -9.32
C ALA A 751 1.70 -15.84 -10.16
N MET A 752 1.69 -14.73 -10.90
CA MET A 752 0.61 -14.37 -11.82
C MET A 752 1.17 -14.33 -13.25
N ASP A 753 0.33 -14.69 -14.20
CA ASP A 753 0.66 -14.51 -15.62
C ASP A 753 0.60 -13.03 -16.00
N VAL A 754 1.66 -12.51 -16.60
CA VAL A 754 1.75 -11.06 -16.93
C VAL A 754 0.75 -10.63 -17.99
N LYS A 755 0.41 -11.51 -18.93
CA LYS A 755 -0.50 -11.22 -20.07
C LYS A 755 -1.95 -11.21 -19.62
N THR A 756 -2.30 -12.12 -18.72
CA THR A 756 -3.70 -12.36 -18.34
C THR A 756 -4.05 -11.87 -16.93
N GLY A 757 -3.06 -11.66 -16.04
CA GLY A 757 -3.29 -11.37 -14.64
C GLY A 757 -3.82 -12.58 -13.85
N GLU A 758 -3.88 -13.77 -14.40
CA GLU A 758 -4.32 -14.96 -13.67
C GLU A 758 -3.28 -15.41 -12.64
N GLU A 759 -3.75 -15.70 -11.42
CA GLU A 759 -2.92 -16.35 -10.39
C GLU A 759 -2.77 -17.81 -10.75
N ILE A 760 -1.57 -18.19 -11.21
CA ILE A 760 -1.29 -19.54 -11.71
C ILE A 760 -0.59 -20.43 -10.68
N TRP A 761 -0.01 -19.82 -9.64
CA TRP A 761 0.60 -20.50 -8.52
C TRP A 761 0.63 -19.61 -7.28
N LYS A 762 0.55 -20.23 -6.11
CA LYS A 762 0.83 -19.59 -4.83
C LYS A 762 1.38 -20.57 -3.81
N SER A 763 2.15 -20.05 -2.86
CA SER A 763 2.67 -20.79 -1.71
C SER A 763 2.38 -20.06 -0.42
N PRO A 764 1.88 -20.74 0.62
CA PRO A 764 1.67 -20.11 1.92
C PRO A 764 3.01 -19.75 2.57
N LEU A 765 3.03 -18.58 3.20
CA LEU A 765 4.13 -18.10 4.02
C LEU A 765 3.81 -18.30 5.50
N PRO A 766 4.81 -18.52 6.37
CA PRO A 766 4.57 -18.70 7.80
C PRO A 766 3.90 -17.50 8.46
N VAL A 767 4.18 -16.31 7.97
CA VAL A 767 3.61 -15.02 8.39
C VAL A 767 3.44 -14.12 7.17
N GLY A 768 2.73 -13.01 7.31
CA GLY A 768 2.61 -12.02 6.24
C GLY A 768 3.96 -11.48 5.79
N ALA A 769 4.05 -11.09 4.52
CA ALA A 769 5.21 -10.41 3.94
C ALA A 769 4.78 -9.07 3.37
N GLN A 770 5.67 -8.07 3.45
CA GLN A 770 5.49 -6.76 2.81
C GLN A 770 6.63 -6.43 1.84
N SER A 771 7.67 -7.26 1.81
CA SER A 771 8.83 -7.05 0.93
C SER A 771 8.46 -7.25 -0.54
N THR A 772 9.17 -6.55 -1.43
CA THR A 772 9.20 -6.90 -2.85
C THR A 772 10.02 -8.18 -3.01
N PRO A 773 9.54 -9.21 -3.74
CA PRO A 773 10.34 -10.40 -4.03
C PRO A 773 11.63 -10.06 -4.78
N LEU A 774 12.65 -10.91 -4.62
CA LEU A 774 13.89 -10.90 -5.38
C LEU A 774 13.89 -12.09 -6.32
N VAL A 775 14.18 -11.89 -7.61
CA VAL A 775 14.26 -12.97 -8.60
C VAL A 775 15.61 -12.90 -9.32
N PHE A 776 16.40 -13.97 -9.23
CA PHE A 776 17.71 -14.02 -9.85
C PHE A 776 18.08 -15.45 -10.28
N LYS A 777 19.09 -15.58 -11.14
CA LYS A 777 19.73 -16.85 -11.49
C LYS A 777 21.10 -16.93 -10.85
N SER A 778 21.33 -17.97 -10.06
CA SER A 778 22.62 -18.16 -9.39
C SER A 778 23.74 -18.41 -10.43
N PRO A 779 24.83 -17.67 -10.37
CA PRO A 779 25.95 -17.91 -11.29
C PRO A 779 26.71 -19.22 -10.98
N SER A 780 26.60 -19.77 -9.77
CA SER A 780 27.28 -21.01 -9.40
C SER A 780 26.48 -22.25 -9.76
N SER A 781 25.19 -22.31 -9.46
CA SER A 781 24.35 -23.48 -9.73
C SER A 781 23.58 -23.39 -11.04
N GLY A 782 23.46 -22.21 -11.66
CA GLY A 782 22.59 -21.96 -12.80
C GLY A 782 21.10 -22.03 -12.49
N LYS A 783 20.71 -22.22 -11.22
CA LYS A 783 19.31 -22.26 -10.79
C LYS A 783 18.73 -20.86 -10.65
N GLN A 784 17.47 -20.70 -11.05
CA GLN A 784 16.70 -19.51 -10.76
C GLN A 784 16.01 -19.63 -9.40
N TYR A 785 16.13 -18.57 -8.62
CA TYR A 785 15.51 -18.43 -7.30
C TYR A 785 14.51 -17.28 -7.27
N VAL A 786 13.46 -17.48 -6.45
CA VAL A 786 12.54 -16.42 -6.00
C VAL A 786 12.69 -16.33 -4.50
N VAL A 787 13.16 -15.18 -3.98
CA VAL A 787 13.44 -14.99 -2.56
C VAL A 787 12.51 -13.94 -1.99
N VAL A 788 11.94 -14.22 -0.81
CA VAL A 788 11.08 -13.30 -0.09
C VAL A 788 11.51 -13.16 1.37
N THR A 789 11.34 -11.97 1.94
CA THR A 789 11.42 -11.77 3.39
C THR A 789 10.01 -11.73 3.97
N ALA A 790 9.74 -12.58 4.97
CA ALA A 790 8.45 -12.68 5.62
C ALA A 790 8.60 -12.39 7.12
N GLY A 791 8.31 -11.15 7.50
CA GLY A 791 8.46 -10.66 8.88
C GLY A 791 7.14 -10.26 9.54
N GLY A 792 6.00 -10.47 8.87
CA GLY A 792 4.69 -10.00 9.26
C GLY A 792 4.27 -8.74 8.50
N GLY A 793 2.98 -8.55 8.34
CA GLY A 793 2.38 -7.38 7.70
C GLY A 793 1.99 -6.29 8.70
N ARG A 794 1.84 -5.04 8.26
CA ARG A 794 1.39 -3.92 9.09
C ARG A 794 0.03 -4.19 9.74
N THR A 795 -0.86 -4.82 9.02
CA THR A 795 -2.22 -5.12 9.44
C THR A 795 -2.38 -6.53 10.03
N ALA A 796 -1.35 -7.38 9.93
CA ALA A 796 -1.37 -8.74 10.45
C ALA A 796 -0.76 -8.82 11.85
N PRO A 797 -1.34 -9.61 12.78
CA PRO A 797 -0.80 -9.74 14.13
C PRO A 797 0.49 -10.56 14.20
N ASP A 798 0.65 -11.51 13.27
CA ASP A 798 1.76 -12.47 13.28
C ASP A 798 3.06 -11.79 12.87
N ARG A 799 4.15 -12.14 13.58
CA ARG A 799 5.49 -11.62 13.33
C ARG A 799 6.46 -12.77 13.08
N GLY A 800 7.44 -12.52 12.22
CA GLY A 800 8.46 -13.49 11.84
C GLY A 800 9.79 -12.83 11.49
N ASP A 801 10.72 -13.69 11.11
CA ASP A 801 12.11 -13.37 10.83
C ASP A 801 12.65 -14.21 9.66
N TYR A 802 11.76 -14.54 8.72
CA TYR A 802 12.05 -15.49 7.65
C TYR A 802 12.62 -14.80 6.41
N ILE A 803 13.64 -15.46 5.80
CA ILE A 803 14.03 -15.27 4.40
C ILE A 803 13.87 -16.64 3.74
N ILE A 804 13.01 -16.71 2.72
CA ILE A 804 12.63 -17.99 2.09
C ILE A 804 12.97 -17.92 0.61
N ALA A 805 13.73 -18.89 0.12
CA ALA A 805 14.02 -19.07 -1.29
C ALA A 805 13.22 -20.23 -1.89
N TYR A 806 12.70 -20.00 -3.06
CA TYR A 806 11.97 -20.97 -3.88
C TYR A 806 12.76 -21.24 -5.15
N ALA A 807 12.79 -22.48 -5.60
CA ALA A 807 13.39 -22.90 -6.86
C ALA A 807 12.63 -24.09 -7.46
N LEU A 808 12.85 -24.36 -8.72
CA LEU A 808 12.42 -25.63 -9.32
C LEU A 808 13.27 -26.79 -8.75
N PRO A 809 12.71 -28.00 -8.60
CA PRO A 809 13.50 -29.19 -8.22
C PRO A 809 14.56 -29.47 -9.29
N ASP A 810 15.63 -30.14 -8.89
CA ASP A 810 16.61 -30.64 -9.83
C ASP A 810 15.94 -31.56 -10.86
N ALA A 811 16.33 -31.43 -12.12
CA ALA A 811 15.91 -32.39 -13.14
C ALA A 811 16.40 -33.77 -12.72
N LYS A 812 15.46 -34.71 -12.54
CA LYS A 812 15.80 -36.10 -12.22
C LYS A 812 16.53 -36.77 -13.37
#